data_54589657fad58a36a354f3e3cb71b9ac
#
_entry.id   54589657fad58a36a354f3e3cb71b9ac
#
_cell.length_a   1.000
_cell.length_b   1.000
_cell.length_c   1.000
_cell.angle_alpha   90.00
_cell.angle_beta   90.00
_cell.angle_gamma   90.00
#
_symmetry.space_group_name_H-M   'P 1'
#
loop_
_entity.id
_entity.type
_entity.pdbx_description
1 polymer ?
#
loop_
_entity_poly.entity_id
_entity_poly.type
_entity_poly.pdbx_seq_one_letter_code
_entity_poly.pdbx_strand_id
1 'polypeptide(L)'
;MGSKGGFYLKKTSPTQGDAIECYKNMMRGMLDITDNLIEEKIVNPAQVIRYDEDDPYLVVAADKGTASFSDIANSISAEYNFWLKDAFASGGSAGYDHKKMAITSKGAWESVKQHCKEVLNIDPESDIITAVGVGDMSGDVFGNGLLRSKTIQLKAAFNHQHIFIDPSPDISTSYSERERLFNLPRSTWMDYDQSLLSNGGMIIERSSKTVTLTSEAKALLGLTQDVARPSQIMRAILKADVDLIWLGGIGTYIKASSESDESVSDRANDTIRINGQEVCAKIIAEGANLGCTQRGRIEYALTRNGRINTDFIDNSGGVDCSDHEVNIKILLNHIIDKGGLTLENRNALLKEMTEAVGHAVTSENVLQNLTLSYAAHYSNALLDEYSALTQYLSLNAGLNPSIEFLPTVTEFNERQKLQQGLTRPELAILMSYTKNHLKTELLKTSVLDTPYLNDYLTKYFPDNLNIYTDQMSQHPLKQEIIVTKLTSQIVDRLGIHFVHRLIHQTGKSISDILNAYIVVKDFFNLDDVWAYFDSILSDLTYENRIDFIHSVSDTVYNGCAWFLMFAGFQIDIHTHCQQLHLLFKEVKNANLLLSPSNQCKIPSDKHTNLNAHIHTLQQRLTTLQLSIYHPSFNAKELELFEHTFTHLQFVFNFDLLHQILKSIPNTTFWGQLFVLSTQLELERLHGYLTKSICISILAKRNSFDTIIAKYQANIDWLSHMIQQTMTNAIYDPAAVTVIMRHLDSLVKSITETLEHTK
;
A
#
# COMPACT_ATOMS: atom_id res chain seq x y z
N MET A 1 -15.71 11.98 -1.43
CA MET A 1 -16.59 11.63 -2.56
C MET A 1 -17.69 10.72 -2.04
N GLY A 2 -18.96 11.08 -2.25
CA GLY A 2 -20.09 10.24 -1.85
C GLY A 2 -20.50 9.28 -2.97
N SER A 3 -21.24 8.24 -2.60
CA SER A 3 -21.89 7.35 -3.58
C SER A 3 -23.35 7.79 -3.77
N LYS A 4 -23.78 7.91 -5.01
CA LYS A 4 -25.18 8.13 -5.37
C LYS A 4 -25.78 6.82 -5.86
N GLY A 5 -26.99 6.51 -5.47
CA GLY A 5 -27.69 5.29 -5.86
C GLY A 5 -29.18 5.51 -6.03
N GLY A 6 -29.80 4.66 -6.81
CA GLY A 6 -31.23 4.69 -7.06
C GLY A 6 -31.77 3.36 -7.54
N PHE A 7 -33.08 3.26 -7.58
CA PHE A 7 -33.80 2.08 -8.09
C PHE A 7 -34.77 2.50 -9.18
N TYR A 8 -34.77 1.75 -10.25
CA TYR A 8 -35.82 1.85 -11.27
C TYR A 8 -36.57 0.53 -11.39
N LEU A 9 -37.87 0.57 -11.24
CA LEU A 9 -38.68 -0.63 -11.19
C LEU A 9 -38.79 -1.29 -12.58
N LYS A 10 -38.32 -2.52 -12.71
CA LYS A 10 -38.48 -3.32 -13.93
C LYS A 10 -39.89 -3.85 -14.03
N LYS A 11 -40.40 -4.01 -15.26
CA LYS A 11 -41.66 -4.71 -15.52
C LYS A 11 -41.57 -6.16 -15.07
N THR A 12 -42.69 -6.78 -14.76
CA THR A 12 -42.81 -8.18 -14.27
C THR A 12 -42.25 -9.23 -15.24
N SER A 13 -42.21 -8.92 -16.55
CA SER A 13 -41.62 -9.79 -17.59
C SER A 13 -40.81 -8.92 -18.57
N PRO A 14 -39.61 -8.49 -18.17
CA PRO A 14 -38.84 -7.56 -18.96
C PRO A 14 -38.24 -8.23 -20.21
N THR A 15 -38.32 -7.54 -21.34
CA THR A 15 -37.52 -7.82 -22.53
C THR A 15 -36.17 -7.18 -22.43
N GLN A 16 -35.22 -7.52 -23.32
CA GLN A 16 -33.93 -6.85 -23.38
C GLN A 16 -34.05 -5.33 -23.63
N GLY A 17 -35.01 -4.91 -24.46
CA GLY A 17 -35.30 -3.50 -24.70
C GLY A 17 -35.81 -2.77 -23.44
N ASP A 18 -36.66 -3.43 -22.63
CA ASP A 18 -37.10 -2.87 -21.35
C ASP A 18 -35.93 -2.70 -20.37
N ALA A 19 -34.95 -3.61 -20.38
CA ALA A 19 -33.76 -3.49 -19.53
C ALA A 19 -32.88 -2.28 -19.92
N ILE A 20 -32.69 -2.04 -21.21
CA ILE A 20 -31.96 -0.88 -21.72
C ILE A 20 -32.67 0.43 -21.34
N GLU A 21 -34.01 0.49 -21.49
CA GLU A 21 -34.77 1.68 -21.15
C GLU A 21 -34.78 1.95 -19.63
N CYS A 22 -34.86 0.91 -18.80
CA CYS A 22 -34.69 1.05 -17.35
C CYS A 22 -33.31 1.61 -16.99
N TYR A 23 -32.23 1.15 -17.65
CA TYR A 23 -30.89 1.64 -17.45
C TYR A 23 -30.75 3.12 -17.84
N LYS A 24 -31.29 3.50 -19.00
CA LYS A 24 -31.32 4.91 -19.46
C LYS A 24 -32.01 5.81 -18.46
N ASN A 25 -33.18 5.41 -17.97
CA ASN A 25 -33.95 6.18 -17.02
C ASN A 25 -33.24 6.29 -15.67
N MET A 26 -32.52 5.26 -15.23
CA MET A 26 -31.67 5.31 -14.04
C MET A 26 -30.56 6.32 -14.23
N MET A 27 -29.86 6.32 -15.37
CA MET A 27 -28.77 7.27 -15.66
C MET A 27 -29.27 8.71 -15.68
N ARG A 28 -30.43 8.97 -16.30
CA ARG A 28 -31.05 10.30 -16.28
C ARG A 28 -31.40 10.74 -14.85
N GLY A 29 -32.02 9.86 -14.08
CA GLY A 29 -32.35 10.17 -12.68
C GLY A 29 -31.11 10.46 -11.81
N MET A 30 -29.99 9.82 -12.07
CA MET A 30 -28.71 10.13 -11.40
C MET A 30 -28.20 11.53 -11.79
N LEU A 31 -28.25 11.85 -13.07
CA LEU A 31 -27.82 13.18 -13.56
C LEU A 31 -28.78 14.30 -13.17
N ASP A 32 -30.09 14.03 -13.02
CA ASP A 32 -31.08 14.99 -12.54
C ASP A 32 -30.76 15.54 -11.14
N ILE A 33 -30.03 14.79 -10.33
CA ILE A 33 -29.65 15.16 -8.95
C ILE A 33 -28.17 15.44 -8.76
N THR A 34 -27.38 15.48 -9.84
CA THR A 34 -25.91 15.69 -9.78
C THR A 34 -25.58 17.11 -10.23
N ASP A 35 -24.68 17.77 -9.50
CA ASP A 35 -24.16 19.06 -9.92
C ASP A 35 -23.36 18.95 -11.21
N ASN A 36 -23.29 20.00 -12.00
CA ASN A 36 -22.50 20.05 -13.24
C ASN A 36 -21.37 21.07 -13.12
N LEU A 37 -20.34 20.95 -13.92
CA LEU A 37 -19.28 21.95 -14.06
C LEU A 37 -19.38 22.62 -15.42
N ILE A 38 -19.70 23.92 -15.45
CA ILE A 38 -19.83 24.71 -16.65
C ILE A 38 -18.91 25.93 -16.54
N GLU A 39 -17.98 26.09 -17.48
CA GLU A 39 -17.00 27.20 -17.46
C GLU A 39 -16.30 27.36 -16.09
N GLU A 40 -15.84 26.24 -15.53
CA GLU A 40 -15.19 26.17 -14.22
C GLU A 40 -16.09 26.57 -13.01
N LYS A 41 -17.40 26.71 -13.23
CA LYS A 41 -18.36 27.01 -12.18
C LYS A 41 -19.27 25.82 -11.93
N ILE A 42 -19.48 25.52 -10.66
CA ILE A 42 -20.44 24.49 -10.26
C ILE A 42 -21.85 25.02 -10.46
N VAL A 43 -22.65 24.28 -11.21
CA VAL A 43 -24.05 24.59 -11.49
C VAL A 43 -24.91 23.48 -10.91
N ASN A 44 -25.74 23.86 -9.94
CA ASN A 44 -26.61 22.92 -9.26
C ASN A 44 -27.83 22.56 -10.11
N PRO A 45 -28.38 21.35 -10.00
CA PRO A 45 -29.58 20.95 -10.71
C PRO A 45 -30.78 21.79 -10.28
N ALA A 46 -31.59 22.21 -11.27
CA ALA A 46 -32.80 22.98 -10.99
C ALA A 46 -33.84 22.13 -10.27
N GLN A 47 -34.60 22.73 -9.35
CA GLN A 47 -35.71 22.12 -8.61
C GLN A 47 -35.32 20.97 -7.66
N VAL A 48 -34.05 20.89 -7.27
CA VAL A 48 -33.54 19.93 -6.28
C VAL A 48 -33.24 20.65 -4.98
N ILE A 49 -33.73 20.14 -3.85
CA ILE A 49 -33.33 20.57 -2.53
C ILE A 49 -32.12 19.75 -2.11
N ARG A 50 -30.99 20.45 -1.88
CA ARG A 50 -29.74 19.79 -1.47
C ARG A 50 -29.54 19.98 0.04
N TYR A 51 -28.97 18.92 0.65
CA TYR A 51 -28.52 18.89 2.05
C TYR A 51 -27.02 18.68 2.17
N ASP A 52 -26.35 18.35 1.07
CA ASP A 52 -24.93 18.08 0.91
C ASP A 52 -24.21 19.25 0.23
N GLU A 53 -22.90 19.23 0.28
CA GLU A 53 -22.02 20.19 -0.39
C GLU A 53 -22.00 19.95 -1.92
N ASP A 54 -21.34 20.85 -2.63
CA ASP A 54 -21.18 20.73 -4.09
C ASP A 54 -20.41 19.45 -4.48
N ASP A 55 -20.99 18.64 -5.36
CA ASP A 55 -20.40 17.39 -5.84
C ASP A 55 -20.69 17.21 -7.36
N PRO A 56 -19.90 17.86 -8.24
CA PRO A 56 -20.09 17.76 -9.69
C PRO A 56 -19.48 16.49 -10.27
N TYR A 57 -18.83 15.63 -9.48
CA TYR A 57 -18.17 14.44 -9.96
C TYR A 57 -19.04 13.19 -9.79
N LEU A 58 -19.48 12.63 -10.92
CA LEU A 58 -20.17 11.35 -10.96
C LEU A 58 -19.64 10.50 -12.11
N VAL A 59 -19.09 9.33 -11.80
CA VAL A 59 -18.78 8.29 -12.77
C VAL A 59 -19.64 7.07 -12.50
N VAL A 60 -19.99 6.36 -13.55
CA VAL A 60 -20.83 5.15 -13.44
C VAL A 60 -20.11 3.95 -14.02
N ALA A 61 -20.26 2.79 -13.37
CA ALA A 61 -19.82 1.52 -13.90
C ALA A 61 -21.02 0.87 -14.63
N ALA A 62 -20.85 0.62 -15.91
CA ALA A 62 -21.84 -0.16 -16.65
C ALA A 62 -21.87 -1.60 -16.14
N ASP A 63 -23.04 -2.23 -16.12
CA ASP A 63 -23.18 -3.62 -15.67
C ASP A 63 -22.33 -4.54 -16.56
N LYS A 64 -21.35 -5.14 -15.92
CA LYS A 64 -20.53 -6.25 -16.39
C LYS A 64 -20.13 -6.26 -17.88
N GLY A 65 -19.19 -5.37 -18.21
CA GLY A 65 -18.28 -5.69 -19.32
C GLY A 65 -18.84 -5.62 -20.72
N THR A 66 -19.94 -4.91 -20.96
CA THR A 66 -20.40 -4.64 -22.30
C THR A 66 -20.16 -3.17 -22.65
N ALA A 67 -19.24 -2.90 -23.58
CA ALA A 67 -18.97 -1.56 -24.11
C ALA A 67 -20.27 -0.80 -24.48
N SER A 68 -21.31 -1.53 -24.91
CA SER A 68 -22.60 -0.95 -25.27
C SER A 68 -23.34 -0.23 -24.15
N PHE A 69 -23.25 -0.66 -22.90
CA PHE A 69 -23.88 0.01 -21.78
C PHE A 69 -23.12 1.28 -21.37
N SER A 70 -21.78 1.26 -21.43
CA SER A 70 -20.96 2.46 -21.24
C SER A 70 -21.24 3.51 -22.33
N ASP A 71 -21.37 3.09 -23.59
CA ASP A 71 -21.71 4.01 -24.70
C ASP A 71 -23.11 4.60 -24.53
N ILE A 72 -24.09 3.84 -24.02
CA ILE A 72 -25.44 4.34 -23.67
C ILE A 72 -25.34 5.38 -22.56
N ALA A 73 -24.60 5.12 -21.47
CA ALA A 73 -24.41 6.07 -20.37
C ALA A 73 -23.74 7.36 -20.88
N ASN A 74 -22.69 7.24 -21.68
CA ASN A 74 -21.99 8.36 -22.27
C ASN A 74 -22.86 9.19 -23.23
N SER A 75 -23.78 8.55 -23.97
CA SER A 75 -24.75 9.27 -24.79
C SER A 75 -25.72 10.11 -23.96
N ILE A 76 -26.13 9.62 -22.79
CA ILE A 76 -26.98 10.37 -21.85
C ILE A 76 -26.21 11.50 -21.19
N SER A 77 -24.96 11.28 -20.82
CA SER A 77 -24.05 12.35 -20.36
C SER A 77 -23.99 13.51 -21.37
N ALA A 78 -23.91 13.17 -22.65
CA ALA A 78 -23.95 14.17 -23.73
C ALA A 78 -25.30 14.87 -23.88
N GLU A 79 -26.45 14.15 -23.71
CA GLU A 79 -27.80 14.76 -23.67
C GLU A 79 -27.92 15.83 -22.58
N TYR A 80 -27.28 15.63 -21.42
CA TYR A 80 -27.26 16.53 -20.27
C TYR A 80 -26.19 17.64 -20.37
N ASN A 81 -25.34 17.63 -21.39
CA ASN A 81 -24.13 18.45 -21.46
C ASN A 81 -23.31 18.34 -20.17
N PHE A 82 -23.23 17.12 -19.60
CA PHE A 82 -22.48 16.86 -18.41
C PHE A 82 -20.97 16.95 -18.70
N TRP A 83 -20.23 17.64 -17.85
CA TRP A 83 -18.83 18.02 -18.09
C TRP A 83 -17.87 16.84 -18.34
N LEU A 84 -18.17 15.67 -17.78
CA LEU A 84 -17.36 14.47 -18.00
C LEU A 84 -17.49 13.89 -19.40
N LYS A 85 -18.56 14.24 -20.15
CA LYS A 85 -18.79 13.71 -21.53
C LYS A 85 -18.69 12.18 -21.56
N ASP A 86 -17.78 11.62 -22.39
CA ASP A 86 -17.53 10.18 -22.49
C ASP A 86 -16.52 9.63 -21.44
N ALA A 87 -16.09 10.45 -20.49
CA ALA A 87 -15.45 10.02 -19.26
C ALA A 87 -16.47 9.63 -18.17
N PHE A 88 -17.77 9.86 -18.38
CA PHE A 88 -18.84 9.52 -17.44
C PHE A 88 -18.92 8.01 -17.16
N ALA A 89 -18.72 7.18 -18.19
CA ALA A 89 -18.62 5.72 -18.06
C ALA A 89 -17.38 5.21 -18.81
N SER A 90 -16.48 4.53 -18.10
CA SER A 90 -15.31 3.89 -18.68
C SER A 90 -15.65 2.61 -19.45
N GLY A 91 -14.71 2.08 -20.23
CA GLY A 91 -14.84 0.80 -20.93
C GLY A 91 -15.79 0.79 -22.13
N GLY A 92 -16.19 1.95 -22.67
CA GLY A 92 -16.96 2.09 -23.89
C GLY A 92 -16.16 1.78 -25.16
N SER A 93 -16.78 1.98 -26.33
CA SER A 93 -16.16 1.69 -27.64
C SER A 93 -14.86 2.46 -27.90
N ALA A 94 -14.68 3.63 -27.27
CA ALA A 94 -13.46 4.44 -27.27
C ALA A 94 -12.76 4.40 -25.90
N GLY A 95 -12.85 3.30 -25.15
CA GLY A 95 -12.23 3.11 -23.84
C GLY A 95 -11.34 1.87 -23.79
N TYR A 96 -10.85 1.54 -22.59
CA TYR A 96 -10.04 0.36 -22.35
C TYR A 96 -10.89 -0.89 -22.13
N ASP A 97 -10.66 -1.93 -22.91
CA ASP A 97 -11.33 -3.22 -22.78
C ASP A 97 -10.60 -4.06 -21.71
N HIS A 98 -11.17 -4.12 -20.51
CA HIS A 98 -10.58 -4.81 -19.36
C HIS A 98 -10.28 -6.29 -19.66
N LYS A 99 -11.14 -6.97 -20.42
CA LYS A 99 -10.93 -8.38 -20.79
C LYS A 99 -9.76 -8.56 -21.73
N LYS A 100 -9.64 -7.71 -22.77
CA LYS A 100 -8.49 -7.78 -23.69
C LYS A 100 -7.19 -7.39 -23.02
N MET A 101 -7.21 -6.42 -22.11
CA MET A 101 -6.07 -6.06 -21.30
C MET A 101 -5.74 -7.11 -20.25
N ALA A 102 -6.70 -7.97 -19.89
CA ALA A 102 -6.64 -8.90 -18.75
C ALA A 102 -6.32 -8.18 -17.42
N ILE A 103 -6.71 -6.92 -17.27
CA ILE A 103 -6.14 -6.03 -16.25
C ILE A 103 -6.47 -6.48 -14.84
N THR A 104 -7.71 -6.90 -14.57
CA THR A 104 -8.11 -7.41 -13.25
C THR A 104 -7.33 -8.67 -12.88
N SER A 105 -7.18 -9.59 -13.83
CA SER A 105 -6.42 -10.83 -13.61
C SER A 105 -4.92 -10.58 -13.47
N LYS A 106 -4.35 -9.59 -14.17
CA LYS A 106 -2.96 -9.18 -14.01
C LYS A 106 -2.73 -8.68 -12.59
N GLY A 107 -3.58 -7.78 -12.10
CA GLY A 107 -3.48 -7.25 -10.73
C GLY A 107 -3.60 -8.35 -9.67
N ALA A 108 -4.61 -9.22 -9.77
CA ALA A 108 -4.77 -10.34 -8.84
C ALA A 108 -3.60 -11.35 -8.92
N TRP A 109 -2.98 -11.49 -10.10
CA TRP A 109 -1.80 -12.35 -10.25
C TRP A 109 -0.56 -11.80 -9.53
N GLU A 110 -0.41 -10.48 -9.40
CA GLU A 110 0.64 -9.90 -8.58
C GLU A 110 0.49 -10.30 -7.11
N SER A 111 -0.73 -10.43 -6.59
CA SER A 111 -0.99 -10.98 -5.26
C SER A 111 -0.54 -12.44 -5.16
N VAL A 112 -0.87 -13.28 -6.16
CA VAL A 112 -0.41 -14.68 -6.20
C VAL A 112 1.12 -14.76 -6.19
N LYS A 113 1.81 -13.98 -7.02
CA LYS A 113 3.29 -13.94 -7.06
C LYS A 113 3.88 -13.59 -5.70
N GLN A 114 3.34 -12.56 -5.05
CA GLN A 114 3.80 -12.14 -3.74
C GLN A 114 3.54 -13.23 -2.67
N HIS A 115 2.36 -13.84 -2.67
CA HIS A 115 2.03 -14.92 -1.73
C HIS A 115 2.89 -16.18 -1.97
N CYS A 116 3.13 -16.56 -3.23
CA CYS A 116 4.03 -17.67 -3.55
C CYS A 116 5.46 -17.41 -3.05
N LYS A 117 5.95 -16.18 -3.19
CA LYS A 117 7.26 -15.79 -2.70
C LYS A 117 7.35 -15.88 -1.17
N GLU A 118 6.30 -15.48 -0.46
CA GLU A 118 6.25 -15.49 1.02
C GLU A 118 6.14 -16.91 1.62
N VAL A 119 5.30 -17.77 1.04
CA VAL A 119 4.91 -19.06 1.66
C VAL A 119 5.68 -20.24 1.09
N LEU A 120 5.93 -20.20 -0.22
CA LEU A 120 6.52 -21.31 -0.96
C LEU A 120 7.95 -21.05 -1.36
N ASN A 121 8.38 -19.78 -1.34
CA ASN A 121 9.65 -19.30 -1.87
C ASN A 121 9.88 -19.70 -3.34
N ILE A 122 8.83 -19.67 -4.15
CA ILE A 122 8.82 -19.98 -5.58
C ILE A 122 8.34 -18.78 -6.40
N ASP A 123 8.61 -18.84 -7.70
CA ASP A 123 8.04 -17.95 -8.71
C ASP A 123 6.99 -18.73 -9.53
N PRO A 124 5.68 -18.40 -9.40
CA PRO A 124 4.62 -19.11 -10.11
C PRO A 124 4.64 -18.89 -11.64
N GLU A 125 5.53 -18.07 -12.19
CA GLU A 125 5.74 -17.93 -13.63
C GLU A 125 6.73 -18.97 -14.19
N SER A 126 7.59 -19.53 -13.34
CA SER A 126 8.58 -20.55 -13.70
C SER A 126 8.39 -21.88 -12.98
N ASP A 127 7.87 -21.86 -11.76
CA ASP A 127 7.70 -23.03 -10.93
C ASP A 127 6.27 -23.57 -10.99
N ILE A 128 6.10 -24.89 -10.88
CA ILE A 128 4.80 -25.54 -10.94
C ILE A 128 4.00 -25.21 -9.67
N ILE A 129 2.77 -24.76 -9.86
CA ILE A 129 1.78 -24.58 -8.80
C ILE A 129 0.51 -25.39 -9.09
N THR A 130 -0.01 -26.03 -8.05
CA THR A 130 -1.30 -26.72 -8.12
C THR A 130 -2.44 -25.77 -7.82
N ALA A 131 -3.52 -25.81 -8.60
CA ALA A 131 -4.63 -24.90 -8.43
C ALA A 131 -5.98 -25.60 -8.53
N VAL A 132 -6.94 -25.06 -7.78
CA VAL A 132 -8.38 -25.26 -8.03
C VAL A 132 -9.02 -23.89 -8.17
N GLY A 133 -10.25 -23.83 -8.75
CA GLY A 133 -10.86 -22.53 -8.90
C GLY A 133 -12.37 -22.51 -9.09
N VAL A 134 -12.90 -21.29 -9.05
CA VAL A 134 -14.33 -21.03 -9.27
C VAL A 134 -14.47 -20.13 -10.50
N GLY A 135 -15.09 -20.66 -11.55
CA GLY A 135 -15.28 -20.00 -12.83
C GLY A 135 -15.13 -20.97 -14.01
N ASP A 136 -15.05 -20.40 -15.20
CA ASP A 136 -14.77 -21.11 -16.46
C ASP A 136 -13.88 -20.28 -17.38
N MET A 137 -13.34 -20.93 -18.41
CA MET A 137 -12.38 -20.31 -19.31
C MET A 137 -12.98 -19.20 -20.18
N SER A 138 -14.29 -19.14 -20.37
CA SER A 138 -14.95 -18.05 -21.12
C SER A 138 -15.05 -16.75 -20.32
N GLY A 139 -14.95 -16.84 -18.99
CA GLY A 139 -14.98 -15.71 -18.07
C GLY A 139 -13.70 -14.87 -18.14
N ASP A 140 -13.81 -13.54 -18.06
CA ASP A 140 -12.67 -12.63 -18.08
C ASP A 140 -11.65 -12.95 -16.98
N VAL A 141 -12.08 -12.87 -15.73
CA VAL A 141 -11.19 -12.98 -14.58
C VAL A 141 -10.63 -14.40 -14.41
N PHE A 142 -11.48 -15.43 -14.62
CA PHE A 142 -11.05 -16.80 -14.50
C PHE A 142 -10.13 -17.22 -15.65
N GLY A 143 -10.59 -16.99 -16.90
CA GLY A 143 -9.83 -17.40 -18.09
C GLY A 143 -8.50 -16.70 -18.22
N ASN A 144 -8.48 -15.37 -18.12
CA ASN A 144 -7.25 -14.59 -18.13
C ASN A 144 -6.32 -14.99 -16.97
N GLY A 145 -6.85 -15.23 -15.77
CA GLY A 145 -6.05 -15.58 -14.60
C GLY A 145 -5.35 -16.92 -14.75
N LEU A 146 -6.05 -17.95 -15.20
CA LEU A 146 -5.48 -19.28 -15.39
C LEU A 146 -4.63 -19.44 -16.65
N LEU A 147 -4.52 -18.39 -17.46
CA LEU A 147 -3.58 -18.29 -18.57
C LEU A 147 -2.37 -17.40 -18.26
N ARG A 148 -2.28 -16.84 -17.05
CA ARG A 148 -1.13 -15.98 -16.65
C ARG A 148 0.19 -16.74 -16.63
N SER A 149 0.16 -18.01 -16.23
CA SER A 149 1.34 -18.86 -16.24
C SER A 149 1.08 -20.19 -16.94
N LYS A 150 2.12 -20.66 -17.63
CA LYS A 150 2.16 -22.00 -18.24
C LYS A 150 2.42 -23.12 -17.24
N THR A 151 2.73 -22.78 -16.00
CA THR A 151 3.11 -23.73 -14.93
C THR A 151 1.92 -24.13 -14.04
N ILE A 152 0.74 -23.53 -14.26
CA ILE A 152 -0.45 -23.84 -13.46
C ILE A 152 -0.99 -25.23 -13.80
N GLN A 153 -0.98 -26.10 -12.80
CA GLN A 153 -1.61 -27.40 -12.82
C GLN A 153 -3.04 -27.30 -12.27
N LEU A 154 -4.02 -27.03 -13.13
CA LEU A 154 -5.43 -26.90 -12.74
C LEU A 154 -6.03 -28.29 -12.48
N LYS A 155 -6.22 -28.62 -11.22
CA LYS A 155 -6.73 -29.94 -10.78
C LYS A 155 -8.24 -30.04 -10.74
N ALA A 156 -8.94 -28.94 -10.43
CA ALA A 156 -10.40 -28.91 -10.50
C ALA A 156 -10.90 -27.45 -10.58
N ALA A 157 -12.09 -27.30 -11.17
CA ALA A 157 -12.81 -26.04 -11.18
C ALA A 157 -14.31 -26.30 -11.25
N PHE A 158 -15.11 -25.28 -10.90
CA PHE A 158 -16.55 -25.32 -11.11
C PHE A 158 -17.11 -23.94 -11.44
N ASN A 159 -18.20 -23.93 -12.17
CA ASN A 159 -18.99 -22.75 -12.44
C ASN A 159 -20.49 -23.00 -12.13
N HIS A 160 -21.38 -22.18 -12.67
CA HIS A 160 -22.81 -22.30 -12.47
C HIS A 160 -23.43 -23.52 -13.21
N GLN A 161 -22.75 -24.16 -14.16
CA GLN A 161 -23.23 -25.24 -15.00
C GLN A 161 -22.50 -26.57 -14.80
N HIS A 162 -21.17 -26.52 -14.65
CA HIS A 162 -20.32 -27.71 -14.73
C HIS A 162 -19.29 -27.75 -13.60
N ILE A 163 -18.76 -28.95 -13.34
CA ILE A 163 -17.62 -29.23 -12.48
C ILE A 163 -16.59 -29.94 -13.35
N PHE A 164 -15.38 -29.40 -13.37
CA PHE A 164 -14.21 -29.95 -14.05
C PHE A 164 -13.29 -30.56 -13.01
N ILE A 165 -12.80 -31.78 -13.24
CA ILE A 165 -11.83 -32.49 -12.39
C ILE A 165 -10.80 -33.14 -13.28
N ASP A 166 -9.53 -32.86 -13.04
CA ASP A 166 -8.37 -33.50 -13.68
C ASP A 166 -7.30 -33.75 -12.61
N PRO A 167 -7.23 -34.94 -12.02
CA PRO A 167 -6.40 -35.22 -10.86
C PRO A 167 -4.88 -35.02 -11.08
N SER A 168 -4.41 -35.25 -12.31
CA SER A 168 -2.97 -35.17 -12.64
C SER A 168 -2.75 -34.65 -14.06
N PRO A 169 -3.21 -33.39 -14.35
CA PRO A 169 -3.15 -32.86 -15.71
C PRO A 169 -1.71 -32.74 -16.20
N ASP A 170 -1.49 -33.09 -17.46
CA ASP A 170 -0.27 -32.67 -18.16
C ASP A 170 -0.31 -31.16 -18.36
N ILE A 171 0.69 -30.46 -17.86
CA ILE A 171 0.70 -29.00 -17.76
C ILE A 171 0.59 -28.34 -19.13
N SER A 172 1.36 -28.82 -20.09
CA SER A 172 1.43 -28.25 -21.44
C SER A 172 0.12 -28.47 -22.21
N THR A 173 -0.38 -29.69 -22.18
CA THR A 173 -1.64 -30.07 -22.83
C THR A 173 -2.82 -29.33 -22.21
N SER A 174 -2.90 -29.31 -20.88
CA SER A 174 -3.94 -28.60 -20.14
C SER A 174 -3.90 -27.08 -20.39
N TYR A 175 -2.71 -26.48 -20.49
CA TYR A 175 -2.59 -25.06 -20.84
C TYR A 175 -3.13 -24.78 -22.25
N SER A 176 -2.72 -25.55 -23.24
CA SER A 176 -3.14 -25.36 -24.63
C SER A 176 -4.66 -25.53 -24.79
N GLU A 177 -5.25 -26.49 -24.07
CA GLU A 177 -6.70 -26.72 -24.12
C GLU A 177 -7.47 -25.60 -23.40
N ARG A 178 -6.97 -25.09 -22.27
CA ARG A 178 -7.53 -23.92 -21.61
C ARG A 178 -7.46 -22.66 -22.49
N GLU A 179 -6.35 -22.47 -23.20
CA GLU A 179 -6.20 -21.36 -24.17
C GLU A 179 -7.18 -21.51 -25.34
N ARG A 180 -7.41 -22.73 -25.86
CA ARG A 180 -8.42 -23.00 -26.88
C ARG A 180 -9.82 -22.64 -26.37
N LEU A 181 -10.18 -23.07 -25.17
CA LEU A 181 -11.48 -22.75 -24.57
C LEU A 181 -11.66 -21.25 -24.33
N PHE A 182 -10.62 -20.54 -23.89
CA PHE A 182 -10.68 -19.10 -23.69
C PHE A 182 -10.98 -18.34 -24.99
N ASN A 183 -10.41 -18.79 -26.09
CA ASN A 183 -10.62 -18.20 -27.42
C ASN A 183 -11.91 -18.68 -28.10
N LEU A 184 -12.56 -19.74 -27.61
CA LEU A 184 -13.80 -20.23 -28.15
C LEU A 184 -14.99 -19.42 -27.59
N PRO A 185 -15.76 -18.69 -28.42
CA PRO A 185 -16.87 -17.87 -27.94
C PRO A 185 -17.91 -18.69 -27.18
N ARG A 186 -18.26 -18.26 -25.95
CA ARG A 186 -19.26 -18.89 -25.08
C ARG A 186 -18.90 -20.34 -24.70
N SER A 187 -17.62 -20.68 -24.64
CA SER A 187 -17.20 -22.01 -24.22
C SER A 187 -17.67 -22.34 -22.80
N THR A 188 -17.80 -23.62 -22.53
CA THR A 188 -18.10 -24.19 -21.22
C THR A 188 -17.10 -25.30 -20.91
N TRP A 189 -17.09 -25.84 -19.70
CA TRP A 189 -16.23 -26.99 -19.39
C TRP A 189 -16.58 -28.23 -20.20
N MET A 190 -17.83 -28.35 -20.73
CA MET A 190 -18.24 -29.46 -21.61
C MET A 190 -17.54 -29.41 -22.98
N ASP A 191 -17.00 -28.26 -23.39
CA ASP A 191 -16.27 -28.10 -24.65
C ASP A 191 -14.80 -28.50 -24.51
N TYR A 192 -14.36 -28.90 -23.32
CA TYR A 192 -13.00 -29.43 -23.06
C TYR A 192 -12.86 -30.80 -23.71
N ASP A 193 -11.79 -31.05 -24.44
CA ASP A 193 -11.53 -32.35 -25.05
C ASP A 193 -11.22 -33.38 -23.95
N GLN A 194 -12.21 -34.25 -23.67
CA GLN A 194 -12.10 -35.23 -22.60
C GLN A 194 -10.99 -36.27 -22.82
N SER A 195 -10.49 -36.43 -24.03
CA SER A 195 -9.35 -37.30 -24.31
C SER A 195 -8.03 -36.78 -23.79
N LEU A 196 -7.97 -35.49 -23.44
CA LEU A 196 -6.81 -34.81 -22.85
C LEU A 196 -6.79 -34.86 -21.32
N LEU A 197 -7.87 -35.31 -20.70
CA LEU A 197 -7.94 -35.48 -19.24
C LEU A 197 -7.00 -36.60 -18.79
N SER A 198 -6.36 -36.42 -17.65
CA SER A 198 -5.58 -37.46 -17.00
C SER A 198 -6.46 -38.63 -16.54
N ASN A 199 -5.83 -39.76 -16.17
CA ASN A 199 -6.57 -40.90 -15.65
C ASN A 199 -7.46 -40.51 -14.46
N GLY A 200 -8.74 -40.85 -14.56
CA GLY A 200 -9.75 -40.50 -13.56
C GLY A 200 -10.31 -39.08 -13.67
N GLY A 201 -9.88 -38.31 -14.68
CA GLY A 201 -10.45 -36.99 -14.98
C GLY A 201 -11.90 -37.07 -15.43
N MET A 202 -12.72 -36.07 -15.11
CA MET A 202 -14.16 -36.08 -15.42
C MET A 202 -14.74 -34.66 -15.50
N ILE A 203 -15.74 -34.50 -16.35
CA ILE A 203 -16.56 -33.28 -16.43
C ILE A 203 -18.00 -33.65 -16.08
N ILE A 204 -18.60 -32.91 -15.18
CA ILE A 204 -19.85 -33.23 -14.53
C ILE A 204 -20.82 -32.07 -14.72
N GLU A 205 -22.07 -32.38 -15.12
CA GLU A 205 -23.15 -31.40 -15.08
C GLU A 205 -23.58 -31.15 -13.63
N ARG A 206 -23.63 -29.89 -13.22
CA ARG A 206 -24.05 -29.47 -11.86
C ARG A 206 -25.51 -29.86 -11.57
N SER A 207 -26.33 -30.03 -12.58
CA SER A 207 -27.74 -30.47 -12.48
C SER A 207 -27.93 -31.96 -12.13
N SER A 208 -26.85 -32.74 -12.20
CA SER A 208 -26.90 -34.18 -11.89
C SER A 208 -27.35 -34.43 -10.44
N LYS A 209 -28.18 -35.47 -10.23
CA LYS A 209 -28.60 -35.83 -8.86
C LYS A 209 -27.46 -36.39 -8.04
N THR A 210 -26.70 -37.32 -8.63
CA THR A 210 -25.53 -37.98 -8.04
C THR A 210 -24.55 -38.34 -9.14
N VAL A 211 -23.28 -38.44 -8.75
CA VAL A 211 -22.14 -38.71 -9.64
C VAL A 211 -21.32 -39.85 -9.04
N THR A 212 -20.99 -40.85 -9.83
CA THR A 212 -20.01 -41.87 -9.46
C THR A 212 -18.61 -41.32 -9.71
N LEU A 213 -17.79 -41.27 -8.67
CA LEU A 213 -16.43 -40.70 -8.72
C LEU A 213 -15.41 -41.79 -9.05
N THR A 214 -14.42 -41.43 -9.83
CA THR A 214 -13.20 -42.24 -10.05
C THR A 214 -12.34 -42.32 -8.79
N SER A 215 -11.47 -43.33 -8.69
CA SER A 215 -10.53 -43.46 -7.56
C SER A 215 -9.61 -42.25 -7.43
N GLU A 216 -9.14 -41.73 -8.54
CA GLU A 216 -8.22 -40.59 -8.63
C GLU A 216 -8.94 -39.28 -8.23
N ALA A 217 -10.17 -39.07 -8.69
CA ALA A 217 -10.96 -37.92 -8.28
C ALA A 217 -11.28 -37.95 -6.76
N LYS A 218 -11.60 -39.13 -6.22
CA LYS A 218 -11.80 -39.30 -4.77
C LYS A 218 -10.52 -38.98 -3.99
N ALA A 219 -9.39 -39.45 -4.43
CA ALA A 219 -8.10 -39.19 -3.79
C ALA A 219 -7.76 -37.69 -3.79
N LEU A 220 -7.94 -37.00 -4.93
CA LEU A 220 -7.72 -35.55 -5.03
C LEU A 220 -8.63 -34.78 -4.06
N LEU A 221 -9.91 -35.17 -3.98
CA LEU A 221 -10.92 -34.43 -3.24
C LEU A 221 -11.08 -34.88 -1.76
N GLY A 222 -10.31 -35.88 -1.31
CA GLY A 222 -10.42 -36.44 0.02
C GLY A 222 -11.76 -37.10 0.32
N LEU A 223 -12.47 -37.59 -0.72
CA LEU A 223 -13.78 -38.22 -0.59
C LEU A 223 -13.63 -39.73 -0.49
N THR A 224 -14.34 -40.34 0.49
CA THR A 224 -14.33 -41.78 0.70
C THR A 224 -15.49 -42.49 0.00
N GLN A 225 -16.53 -41.75 -0.38
CA GLN A 225 -17.77 -42.28 -0.98
C GLN A 225 -17.56 -42.44 -2.48
N ASP A 226 -18.06 -43.54 -3.05
CA ASP A 226 -18.03 -43.78 -4.50
C ASP A 226 -19.03 -42.90 -5.25
N VAL A 227 -20.09 -42.47 -4.57
CA VAL A 227 -21.17 -41.66 -5.17
C VAL A 227 -21.37 -40.41 -4.33
N ALA A 228 -21.33 -39.24 -4.98
CA ALA A 228 -21.50 -37.96 -4.33
C ALA A 228 -22.48 -37.05 -5.07
N ARG A 229 -23.08 -36.09 -4.37
CA ARG A 229 -23.85 -35.02 -4.99
C ARG A 229 -22.91 -33.92 -5.53
N PRO A 230 -23.27 -33.21 -6.61
CA PRO A 230 -22.46 -32.10 -7.11
C PRO A 230 -22.07 -31.07 -6.05
N SER A 231 -22.99 -30.74 -5.12
CA SER A 231 -22.67 -29.81 -4.01
C SER A 231 -21.60 -30.34 -3.07
N GLN A 232 -21.56 -31.64 -2.80
CA GLN A 232 -20.50 -32.26 -1.98
C GLN A 232 -19.15 -32.23 -2.70
N ILE A 233 -19.16 -32.43 -4.02
CA ILE A 233 -17.94 -32.35 -4.86
C ILE A 233 -17.40 -30.93 -4.87
N MET A 234 -18.26 -29.91 -5.08
CA MET A 234 -17.83 -28.50 -5.07
C MET A 234 -17.28 -28.08 -3.71
N ARG A 235 -17.90 -28.51 -2.60
CA ARG A 235 -17.34 -28.30 -1.25
C ARG A 235 -15.97 -28.97 -1.08
N ALA A 236 -15.79 -30.16 -1.63
CA ALA A 236 -14.51 -30.87 -1.58
C ALA A 236 -13.43 -30.18 -2.42
N ILE A 237 -13.78 -29.60 -3.57
CA ILE A 237 -12.87 -28.78 -4.37
C ILE A 237 -12.36 -27.57 -3.57
N LEU A 238 -13.25 -26.87 -2.87
CA LEU A 238 -12.86 -25.73 -2.03
C LEU A 238 -11.99 -26.11 -0.82
N LYS A 239 -12.00 -27.39 -0.43
CA LYS A 239 -11.19 -27.96 0.66
C LYS A 239 -9.94 -28.69 0.17
N ALA A 240 -9.71 -28.78 -1.14
CA ALA A 240 -8.59 -29.51 -1.71
C ALA A 240 -7.24 -28.97 -1.20
N ASP A 241 -6.32 -29.88 -0.93
CA ASP A 241 -4.94 -29.54 -0.55
C ASP A 241 -4.13 -29.21 -1.81
N VAL A 242 -4.09 -27.92 -2.13
CA VAL A 242 -3.41 -27.34 -3.29
C VAL A 242 -2.69 -26.07 -2.89
N ASP A 243 -1.87 -25.52 -3.81
CA ASP A 243 -1.17 -24.28 -3.56
C ASP A 243 -2.11 -23.07 -3.66
N LEU A 244 -3.04 -23.08 -4.63
CA LEU A 244 -3.87 -21.91 -4.96
C LEU A 244 -5.35 -22.26 -5.12
N ILE A 245 -6.22 -21.47 -4.48
CA ILE A 245 -7.63 -21.33 -4.90
C ILE A 245 -7.77 -20.01 -5.67
N TRP A 246 -8.19 -20.11 -6.93
CA TRP A 246 -8.45 -18.94 -7.77
C TRP A 246 -9.97 -18.67 -7.85
N LEU A 247 -10.41 -17.57 -7.21
CA LEU A 247 -11.81 -17.15 -7.22
C LEU A 247 -12.04 -16.15 -8.36
N GLY A 248 -12.41 -16.67 -9.53
CA GLY A 248 -12.63 -15.88 -10.74
C GLY A 248 -14.11 -15.75 -11.14
N GLY A 249 -15.01 -16.35 -10.38
CA GLY A 249 -16.47 -16.34 -10.60
C GLY A 249 -17.22 -15.68 -9.45
N ILE A 250 -18.42 -15.13 -9.76
CA ILE A 250 -19.27 -14.43 -8.79
C ILE A 250 -19.87 -15.42 -7.80
N GLY A 251 -19.92 -15.02 -6.54
CA GLY A 251 -20.54 -15.73 -5.43
C GLY A 251 -19.63 -15.73 -4.19
N THR A 252 -20.24 -15.96 -3.01
CA THR A 252 -19.52 -16.04 -1.74
C THR A 252 -19.40 -17.50 -1.29
N TYR A 253 -18.22 -18.06 -1.40
CA TYR A 253 -17.94 -19.48 -1.24
C TYR A 253 -17.29 -19.81 0.11
N ILE A 254 -16.69 -18.84 0.78
CA ILE A 254 -15.97 -19.03 2.04
C ILE A 254 -16.47 -18.00 3.04
N LYS A 255 -16.91 -18.46 4.23
CA LYS A 255 -17.33 -17.61 5.35
C LYS A 255 -16.59 -18.02 6.64
N ALA A 256 -16.74 -17.25 7.71
CA ALA A 256 -16.30 -17.72 9.01
C ALA A 256 -17.26 -18.76 9.60
N SER A 257 -16.72 -19.62 10.46
CA SER A 257 -17.54 -20.61 11.19
C SER A 257 -18.56 -19.94 12.12
N SER A 258 -18.29 -18.73 12.56
CA SER A 258 -19.17 -17.90 13.40
C SER A 258 -20.31 -17.22 12.62
N GLU A 259 -20.28 -17.22 11.29
CA GLU A 259 -21.31 -16.62 10.43
C GLU A 259 -22.35 -17.68 10.02
N SER A 260 -23.63 -17.29 9.98
CA SER A 260 -24.68 -18.13 9.38
C SER A 260 -24.73 -17.91 7.86
N ASP A 261 -25.25 -18.90 7.10
CA ASP A 261 -25.45 -18.74 5.66
C ASP A 261 -26.42 -17.59 5.33
N GLU A 262 -27.41 -17.37 6.21
CA GLU A 262 -28.38 -16.27 6.06
C GLU A 262 -27.67 -14.89 6.16
N SER A 263 -26.72 -14.73 7.07
CA SER A 263 -25.97 -13.47 7.24
C SER A 263 -25.10 -13.14 6.04
N VAL A 264 -24.66 -14.12 5.26
CA VAL A 264 -23.87 -13.94 4.03
C VAL A 264 -24.73 -13.40 2.87
N SER A 265 -26.05 -13.62 2.90
CA SER A 265 -27.01 -13.11 1.92
C SER A 265 -26.80 -13.59 0.46
N ASP A 266 -26.10 -14.71 0.25
CA ASP A 266 -25.90 -15.36 -1.06
C ASP A 266 -26.51 -16.77 -1.05
N ARG A 267 -27.82 -16.84 -1.11
CA ARG A 267 -28.60 -18.10 -1.04
C ARG A 267 -28.22 -19.11 -2.12
N ALA A 268 -27.82 -18.66 -3.30
CA ALA A 268 -27.47 -19.53 -4.41
C ALA A 268 -26.32 -20.49 -4.09
N ASN A 269 -25.45 -20.10 -3.17
CA ASN A 269 -24.23 -20.81 -2.80
C ASN A 269 -24.26 -21.44 -1.40
N ASP A 270 -25.37 -21.36 -0.65
CA ASP A 270 -25.46 -21.91 0.73
C ASP A 270 -25.06 -23.38 0.80
N THR A 271 -25.46 -24.19 -0.19
CA THR A 271 -25.20 -25.65 -0.19
C THR A 271 -23.76 -26.02 -0.49
N ILE A 272 -22.98 -25.09 -1.02
CA ILE A 272 -21.56 -25.31 -1.40
C ILE A 272 -20.58 -24.52 -0.58
N ARG A 273 -21.03 -23.52 0.20
CA ARG A 273 -20.19 -22.67 1.03
C ARG A 273 -19.49 -23.48 2.13
N ILE A 274 -18.24 -23.14 2.40
CA ILE A 274 -17.42 -23.73 3.47
C ILE A 274 -16.96 -22.65 4.44
N ASN A 275 -16.39 -23.08 5.59
CA ASN A 275 -15.81 -22.16 6.55
C ASN A 275 -14.30 -21.95 6.26
N GLY A 276 -13.76 -20.79 6.62
CA GLY A 276 -12.35 -20.46 6.42
C GLY A 276 -11.39 -21.48 7.04
N GLN A 277 -11.71 -21.98 8.25
CA GLN A 277 -10.93 -23.03 8.91
C GLN A 277 -10.92 -24.40 8.17
N GLU A 278 -11.83 -24.62 7.23
CA GLU A 278 -11.91 -25.86 6.45
C GLU A 278 -11.03 -25.82 5.18
N VAL A 279 -10.55 -24.64 4.79
CA VAL A 279 -9.71 -24.47 3.60
C VAL A 279 -8.32 -25.07 3.83
N CYS A 280 -7.86 -25.96 2.94
CA CYS A 280 -6.54 -26.56 3.02
C CYS A 280 -5.52 -25.95 2.06
N ALA A 281 -5.97 -25.19 1.08
CA ALA A 281 -5.08 -24.47 0.16
C ALA A 281 -4.19 -23.48 0.91
N LYS A 282 -2.98 -23.24 0.38
CA LYS A 282 -2.00 -22.31 0.98
C LYS A 282 -2.31 -20.85 0.68
N ILE A 283 -2.88 -20.60 -0.51
CA ILE A 283 -3.15 -19.27 -1.05
C ILE A 283 -4.58 -19.22 -1.57
N ILE A 284 -5.27 -18.11 -1.29
CA ILE A 284 -6.53 -17.74 -1.95
C ILE A 284 -6.30 -16.41 -2.66
N ALA A 285 -6.68 -16.32 -3.93
CA ALA A 285 -6.69 -15.08 -4.70
C ALA A 285 -8.10 -14.76 -5.19
N GLU A 286 -8.56 -13.55 -4.94
CA GLU A 286 -9.90 -13.07 -5.24
C GLU A 286 -9.90 -12.12 -6.46
N GLY A 287 -9.75 -12.68 -7.65
CA GLY A 287 -9.91 -11.89 -8.87
C GLY A 287 -11.35 -11.37 -9.08
N ALA A 288 -12.34 -12.11 -8.60
CA ALA A 288 -13.74 -11.66 -8.54
C ALA A 288 -14.07 -11.16 -7.12
N ASN A 289 -14.99 -10.20 -7.02
CA ASN A 289 -15.40 -9.62 -5.76
C ASN A 289 -16.23 -10.61 -4.92
N LEU A 290 -16.12 -10.47 -3.59
CA LEU A 290 -16.95 -11.14 -2.60
C LEU A 290 -16.88 -12.68 -2.63
N GLY A 291 -15.75 -13.25 -3.06
CA GLY A 291 -15.52 -14.70 -3.01
C GLY A 291 -15.50 -15.26 -1.59
N CYS A 292 -15.04 -14.45 -0.64
CA CYS A 292 -15.01 -14.72 0.79
C CYS A 292 -15.70 -13.59 1.56
N THR A 293 -16.28 -13.92 2.74
CA THR A 293 -16.62 -12.88 3.71
C THR A 293 -15.36 -12.33 4.38
N GLN A 294 -15.37 -11.10 4.88
CA GLN A 294 -14.23 -10.53 5.57
C GLN A 294 -13.83 -11.37 6.80
N ARG A 295 -14.81 -11.84 7.58
CA ARG A 295 -14.55 -12.76 8.69
C ARG A 295 -14.00 -14.11 8.24
N GLY A 296 -14.47 -14.62 7.09
CA GLY A 296 -13.94 -15.86 6.50
C GLY A 296 -12.48 -15.75 6.10
N ARG A 297 -12.06 -14.59 5.53
CA ARG A 297 -10.65 -14.29 5.23
C ARG A 297 -9.80 -14.28 6.49
N ILE A 298 -10.27 -13.60 7.54
CA ILE A 298 -9.58 -13.52 8.83
C ILE A 298 -9.46 -14.91 9.48
N GLU A 299 -10.55 -15.68 9.50
CA GLU A 299 -10.56 -17.06 10.06
C GLU A 299 -9.55 -17.94 9.30
N TYR A 300 -9.55 -17.92 7.97
CA TYR A 300 -8.60 -18.69 7.17
C TYR A 300 -7.14 -18.29 7.47
N ALA A 301 -6.85 -16.99 7.54
CA ALA A 301 -5.51 -16.50 7.83
C ALA A 301 -5.02 -16.89 9.24
N LEU A 302 -5.91 -16.80 10.25
CA LEU A 302 -5.56 -17.10 11.65
C LEU A 302 -5.43 -18.61 11.94
N THR A 303 -6.33 -19.44 11.36
CA THR A 303 -6.41 -20.86 11.72
C THR A 303 -5.53 -21.75 10.85
N ARG A 304 -5.29 -21.34 9.60
CA ARG A 304 -4.52 -22.12 8.61
C ARG A 304 -3.17 -21.50 8.25
N ASN A 305 -2.88 -20.32 8.77
CA ASN A 305 -1.73 -19.51 8.33
C ASN A 305 -1.72 -19.32 6.80
N GLY A 306 -2.92 -19.31 6.22
CA GLY A 306 -3.12 -19.14 4.77
C GLY A 306 -2.88 -17.70 4.34
N ARG A 307 -2.54 -17.53 3.09
CA ARG A 307 -2.32 -16.20 2.50
C ARG A 307 -3.53 -15.78 1.66
N ILE A 308 -4.09 -14.65 2.03
CA ILE A 308 -5.22 -14.01 1.38
C ILE A 308 -5.17 -12.51 1.65
N ASN A 309 -5.56 -11.70 0.70
CA ASN A 309 -5.86 -10.28 0.91
C ASN A 309 -7.37 -10.09 1.13
N THR A 310 -7.81 -8.83 1.21
CA THR A 310 -9.21 -8.47 0.96
C THR A 310 -9.39 -8.33 -0.57
N ASP A 311 -10.57 -8.68 -1.09
CA ASP A 311 -10.84 -8.70 -2.53
C ASP A 311 -10.52 -7.39 -3.25
N PHE A 312 -10.77 -6.23 -2.63
CA PHE A 312 -10.46 -4.92 -3.23
C PHE A 312 -8.97 -4.66 -3.44
N ILE A 313 -8.07 -5.46 -2.85
CA ILE A 313 -6.64 -5.43 -3.16
C ILE A 313 -6.37 -6.25 -4.43
N ASP A 314 -6.88 -7.47 -4.48
CA ASP A 314 -6.60 -8.39 -5.58
C ASP A 314 -7.24 -7.91 -6.89
N ASN A 315 -8.49 -7.41 -6.84
CA ASN A 315 -9.22 -7.00 -8.03
C ASN A 315 -9.20 -5.50 -8.34
N SER A 316 -8.38 -4.71 -7.64
CA SER A 316 -8.28 -3.26 -7.83
C SER A 316 -7.91 -2.85 -9.26
N GLY A 317 -7.22 -3.71 -10.01
CA GLY A 317 -6.73 -3.38 -11.34
C GLY A 317 -7.82 -2.94 -12.34
N GLY A 318 -9.04 -3.51 -12.23
CA GLY A 318 -10.19 -3.10 -13.06
C GLY A 318 -10.64 -1.66 -12.75
N VAL A 319 -10.79 -1.32 -11.48
CA VAL A 319 -11.22 0.02 -11.04
C VAL A 319 -10.15 1.05 -11.33
N ASP A 320 -8.89 0.73 -11.05
CA ASP A 320 -7.75 1.62 -11.25
C ASP A 320 -7.52 1.95 -12.74
N CYS A 321 -7.69 0.95 -13.62
CA CYS A 321 -7.70 1.16 -15.06
C CYS A 321 -8.80 2.14 -15.49
N SER A 322 -10.00 2.03 -14.90
CA SER A 322 -11.10 2.96 -15.15
C SER A 322 -10.77 4.37 -14.66
N ASP A 323 -10.13 4.52 -13.50
CA ASP A 323 -9.71 5.82 -12.97
C ASP A 323 -8.73 6.51 -13.92
N HIS A 324 -7.71 5.80 -14.40
CA HIS A 324 -6.78 6.30 -15.40
C HIS A 324 -7.50 6.71 -16.70
N GLU A 325 -8.41 5.87 -17.20
CA GLU A 325 -9.19 6.17 -18.42
C GLU A 325 -9.99 7.47 -18.27
N VAL A 326 -10.69 7.63 -17.15
CA VAL A 326 -11.51 8.81 -16.86
C VAL A 326 -10.65 10.08 -16.85
N ASN A 327 -9.56 10.07 -16.10
CA ASN A 327 -8.69 11.25 -15.98
C ASN A 327 -7.98 11.59 -17.30
N ILE A 328 -7.54 10.60 -18.06
CA ILE A 328 -6.97 10.80 -19.40
C ILE A 328 -8.02 11.41 -20.34
N LYS A 329 -9.27 10.91 -20.32
CA LYS A 329 -10.35 11.45 -21.15
C LYS A 329 -10.71 12.89 -20.76
N ILE A 330 -10.75 13.22 -19.47
CA ILE A 330 -10.97 14.59 -18.99
C ILE A 330 -9.91 15.54 -19.57
N LEU A 331 -8.62 15.16 -19.47
CA LEU A 331 -7.52 15.94 -20.03
C LEU A 331 -7.67 16.12 -21.54
N LEU A 332 -7.86 15.03 -22.27
CA LEU A 332 -7.91 15.04 -23.73
C LEU A 332 -9.17 15.76 -24.27
N ASN A 333 -10.31 15.64 -23.58
CA ASN A 333 -11.53 16.38 -23.93
C ASN A 333 -11.34 17.89 -23.75
N HIS A 334 -10.64 18.32 -22.71
CA HIS A 334 -10.29 19.72 -22.53
C HIS A 334 -9.41 20.26 -23.68
N ILE A 335 -8.47 19.46 -24.18
CA ILE A 335 -7.63 19.80 -25.33
C ILE A 335 -8.45 19.89 -26.63
N ILE A 336 -9.42 18.97 -26.82
CA ILE A 336 -10.35 19.01 -27.97
C ILE A 336 -11.17 20.29 -27.94
N ASP A 337 -11.74 20.67 -26.79
CA ASP A 337 -12.56 21.86 -26.64
C ASP A 337 -11.79 23.16 -26.99
N LYS A 338 -10.47 23.16 -26.76
CA LYS A 338 -9.56 24.25 -27.14
C LYS A 338 -9.05 24.15 -28.58
N GLY A 339 -9.49 23.15 -29.36
CA GLY A 339 -9.10 22.95 -30.74
C GLY A 339 -7.69 22.40 -30.96
N GLY A 340 -7.06 21.88 -29.89
CA GLY A 340 -5.70 21.32 -29.94
C GLY A 340 -5.63 19.86 -30.42
N LEU A 341 -6.77 19.14 -30.48
CA LEU A 341 -6.82 17.73 -30.85
C LEU A 341 -8.17 17.42 -31.52
N THR A 342 -8.19 16.48 -32.48
CA THR A 342 -9.43 15.94 -33.02
C THR A 342 -9.88 14.69 -32.25
N LEU A 343 -11.18 14.37 -32.29
CA LEU A 343 -11.72 13.17 -31.63
C LEU A 343 -11.08 11.89 -32.18
N GLU A 344 -10.79 11.84 -33.49
CA GLU A 344 -10.16 10.68 -34.12
C GLU A 344 -8.74 10.46 -33.58
N ASN A 345 -7.91 11.54 -33.54
CA ASN A 345 -6.56 11.47 -33.00
C ASN A 345 -6.54 11.14 -31.50
N ARG A 346 -7.51 11.66 -30.72
CA ARG A 346 -7.70 11.29 -29.34
C ARG A 346 -7.93 9.80 -29.16
N ASN A 347 -8.83 9.22 -29.95
CA ASN A 347 -9.15 7.80 -29.86
C ASN A 347 -7.96 6.92 -30.27
N ALA A 348 -7.18 7.35 -31.27
CA ALA A 348 -5.93 6.69 -31.65
C ALA A 348 -4.91 6.72 -30.48
N LEU A 349 -4.75 7.88 -29.86
CA LEU A 349 -3.82 8.08 -28.73
C LEU A 349 -4.22 7.25 -27.49
N LEU A 350 -5.51 7.18 -27.16
CA LEU A 350 -6.01 6.29 -26.10
C LEU A 350 -5.60 4.84 -26.32
N LYS A 351 -5.78 4.35 -27.56
CA LYS A 351 -5.41 2.98 -27.92
C LYS A 351 -3.90 2.74 -27.82
N GLU A 352 -3.10 3.71 -28.20
CA GLU A 352 -1.63 3.64 -28.12
C GLU A 352 -1.14 3.55 -26.70
N MET A 353 -1.82 4.19 -25.74
CA MET A 353 -1.45 4.22 -24.32
C MET A 353 -1.90 2.97 -23.55
N THR A 354 -2.60 2.00 -24.17
CA THR A 354 -3.18 0.83 -23.47
C THR A 354 -2.16 0.08 -22.61
N GLU A 355 -0.96 -0.20 -23.13
CA GLU A 355 0.08 -0.92 -22.39
C GLU A 355 0.67 -0.08 -21.25
N ALA A 356 0.86 1.23 -21.48
CA ALA A 356 1.39 2.13 -20.46
C ALA A 356 0.44 2.22 -19.25
N VAL A 357 -0.87 2.34 -19.50
CA VAL A 357 -1.90 2.33 -18.45
C VAL A 357 -1.92 0.98 -17.74
N GLY A 358 -1.86 -0.12 -18.49
CA GLY A 358 -1.79 -1.46 -17.90
C GLY A 358 -0.59 -1.63 -16.96
N HIS A 359 0.55 -1.08 -17.35
CA HIS A 359 1.78 -1.09 -16.53
C HIS A 359 1.65 -0.25 -15.27
N ALA A 360 1.10 0.96 -15.36
CA ALA A 360 0.87 1.82 -14.20
C ALA A 360 -0.02 1.13 -13.17
N VAL A 361 -1.15 0.56 -13.62
CA VAL A 361 -2.10 -0.16 -12.77
C VAL A 361 -1.47 -1.38 -12.09
N THR A 362 -0.78 -2.24 -12.83
CA THR A 362 -0.15 -3.44 -12.23
C THR A 362 0.97 -3.08 -11.27
N SER A 363 1.70 -1.99 -11.51
CA SER A 363 2.72 -1.50 -10.57
C SER A 363 2.10 -1.09 -9.22
N GLU A 364 0.92 -0.49 -9.21
CA GLU A 364 0.21 -0.18 -7.96
C GLU A 364 -0.23 -1.43 -7.21
N ASN A 365 -0.68 -2.48 -7.92
CA ASN A 365 -0.97 -3.78 -7.28
C ASN A 365 0.29 -4.37 -6.61
N VAL A 366 1.45 -4.30 -7.26
CA VAL A 366 2.73 -4.74 -6.68
C VAL A 366 3.03 -4.00 -5.39
N LEU A 367 2.93 -2.65 -5.39
CA LEU A 367 3.22 -1.82 -4.22
C LEU A 367 2.29 -2.11 -3.06
N GLN A 368 0.98 -2.20 -3.30
CA GLN A 368 0.00 -2.52 -2.26
C GLN A 368 0.28 -3.89 -1.62
N ASN A 369 0.63 -4.88 -2.42
CA ASN A 369 1.00 -6.20 -1.92
C ASN A 369 2.30 -6.19 -1.10
N LEU A 370 3.33 -5.45 -1.51
CA LEU A 370 4.56 -5.27 -0.75
C LEU A 370 4.31 -4.59 0.59
N THR A 371 3.46 -3.56 0.60
CA THR A 371 3.05 -2.87 1.83
C THR A 371 2.37 -3.82 2.81
N LEU A 372 1.43 -4.62 2.32
CA LEU A 372 0.76 -5.63 3.16
C LEU A 372 1.73 -6.70 3.65
N SER A 373 2.71 -7.10 2.84
CA SER A 373 3.76 -8.04 3.24
C SER A 373 4.64 -7.46 4.35
N TYR A 374 5.08 -6.21 4.19
CA TYR A 374 5.84 -5.48 5.19
C TYR A 374 5.04 -5.31 6.49
N ALA A 375 3.80 -4.85 6.38
CA ALA A 375 2.92 -4.67 7.52
C ALA A 375 2.63 -5.98 8.26
N ALA A 376 2.37 -7.08 7.54
CA ALA A 376 2.11 -8.39 8.13
C ALA A 376 3.35 -8.98 8.82
N HIS A 377 4.55 -8.79 8.24
CA HIS A 377 5.81 -9.25 8.82
C HIS A 377 6.05 -8.65 10.20
N TYR A 378 5.84 -7.35 10.34
CA TYR A 378 6.03 -6.63 11.61
C TYR A 378 4.76 -6.52 12.46
N SER A 379 3.64 -7.11 12.03
CA SER A 379 2.32 -6.91 12.65
C SER A 379 2.28 -7.29 14.14
N ASN A 380 2.96 -8.35 14.53
CA ASN A 380 3.05 -8.74 15.94
C ASN A 380 3.87 -7.74 16.77
N ALA A 381 5.01 -7.30 16.25
CA ALA A 381 5.89 -6.35 16.93
C ALA A 381 5.26 -4.94 17.04
N LEU A 382 4.40 -4.58 16.08
CA LEU A 382 3.73 -3.27 15.98
C LEU A 382 2.24 -3.33 16.38
N LEU A 383 1.81 -4.37 17.08
CA LEU A 383 0.40 -4.59 17.37
C LEU A 383 -0.24 -3.44 18.16
N ASP A 384 0.50 -2.88 19.12
CA ASP A 384 0.04 -1.72 19.90
C ASP A 384 -0.06 -0.46 19.03
N GLU A 385 0.85 -0.27 18.05
CA GLU A 385 0.77 0.84 17.10
C GLU A 385 -0.46 0.70 16.20
N TYR A 386 -0.78 -0.52 15.75
CA TYR A 386 -2.00 -0.77 14.97
C TYR A 386 -3.28 -0.60 15.81
N SER A 387 -3.25 -0.94 17.10
CA SER A 387 -4.35 -0.65 18.02
C SER A 387 -4.57 0.86 18.16
N ALA A 388 -3.49 1.63 18.34
CA ALA A 388 -3.55 3.08 18.42
C ALA A 388 -4.03 3.71 17.09
N LEU A 389 -3.54 3.22 15.95
CA LEU A 389 -3.99 3.64 14.63
C LEU A 389 -5.48 3.36 14.42
N THR A 390 -5.97 2.19 14.82
CA THR A 390 -7.40 1.83 14.74
C THR A 390 -8.26 2.81 15.53
N GLN A 391 -7.85 3.17 16.75
CA GLN A 391 -8.54 4.17 17.58
C GLN A 391 -8.50 5.56 16.93
N TYR A 392 -7.34 5.97 16.41
CA TYR A 392 -7.18 7.25 15.73
C TYR A 392 -8.10 7.37 14.50
N LEU A 393 -8.13 6.34 13.65
CA LEU A 393 -8.99 6.31 12.46
C LEU A 393 -10.49 6.25 12.83
N SER A 394 -10.83 5.61 13.94
CA SER A 394 -12.22 5.59 14.43
C SER A 394 -12.70 6.99 14.86
N LEU A 395 -11.81 7.78 15.45
CA LEU A 395 -12.14 9.14 15.89
C LEU A 395 -12.11 10.17 14.76
N ASN A 396 -11.23 9.99 13.77
CA ASN A 396 -10.93 11.04 12.78
C ASN A 396 -11.34 10.69 11.35
N ALA A 397 -11.56 9.41 11.04
CA ALA A 397 -11.81 8.92 9.67
C ALA A 397 -13.10 8.11 9.54
N GLY A 398 -13.94 8.06 10.55
CA GLY A 398 -15.20 7.32 10.52
C GLY A 398 -15.05 5.80 10.46
N LEU A 399 -13.87 5.26 10.79
CA LEU A 399 -13.68 3.80 10.87
C LEU A 399 -14.56 3.22 11.98
N ASN A 400 -15.37 2.24 11.62
CA ASN A 400 -16.14 1.46 12.60
C ASN A 400 -15.54 0.03 12.68
N PRO A 401 -14.75 -0.27 13.72
CA PRO A 401 -14.08 -1.57 13.85
C PRO A 401 -15.04 -2.77 13.85
N SER A 402 -16.27 -2.58 14.36
CA SER A 402 -17.27 -3.66 14.42
C SER A 402 -17.82 -4.01 13.03
N ILE A 403 -17.97 -3.02 12.14
CA ILE A 403 -18.43 -3.22 10.75
C ILE A 403 -17.31 -3.83 9.91
N GLU A 404 -16.09 -3.36 10.12
CA GLU A 404 -14.91 -3.79 9.37
C GLU A 404 -14.25 -5.06 9.95
N PHE A 405 -14.81 -5.60 11.01
CA PHE A 405 -14.32 -6.81 11.72
C PHE A 405 -12.86 -6.69 12.19
N LEU A 406 -12.46 -5.49 12.60
CA LEU A 406 -11.17 -5.27 13.25
C LEU A 406 -11.26 -5.65 14.73
N PRO A 407 -10.14 -6.06 15.36
CA PRO A 407 -10.12 -6.44 16.77
C PRO A 407 -10.55 -5.29 17.68
N THR A 408 -11.30 -5.62 18.70
CA THR A 408 -11.55 -4.74 19.86
C THR A 408 -10.26 -4.58 20.70
N VAL A 409 -10.22 -3.60 21.59
CA VAL A 409 -9.08 -3.42 22.51
C VAL A 409 -8.80 -4.69 23.32
N THR A 410 -9.84 -5.42 23.73
CA THR A 410 -9.69 -6.69 24.45
C THR A 410 -9.04 -7.75 23.58
N GLU A 411 -9.49 -7.89 22.33
CA GLU A 411 -8.93 -8.84 21.38
C GLU A 411 -7.49 -8.48 20.96
N PHE A 412 -7.14 -7.19 20.85
CA PHE A 412 -5.74 -6.77 20.67
C PHE A 412 -4.87 -7.27 21.83
N ASN A 413 -5.33 -7.10 23.09
CA ASN A 413 -4.59 -7.57 24.27
C ASN A 413 -4.47 -9.10 24.32
N GLU A 414 -5.47 -9.84 23.86
CA GLU A 414 -5.42 -11.30 23.74
C GLU A 414 -4.42 -11.74 22.68
N ARG A 415 -4.44 -11.12 21.50
CA ARG A 415 -3.48 -11.40 20.42
C ARG A 415 -2.04 -11.10 20.85
N GLN A 416 -1.80 -10.03 21.61
CA GLN A 416 -0.49 -9.71 22.16
C GLN A 416 0.04 -10.81 23.06
N LYS A 417 -0.82 -11.39 23.95
CA LYS A 417 -0.45 -12.52 24.80
C LYS A 417 -0.14 -13.79 24.00
N LEU A 418 -0.83 -13.99 22.87
CA LEU A 418 -0.63 -15.11 21.95
C LEU A 418 0.50 -14.88 20.95
N GLN A 419 1.17 -13.71 20.98
CA GLN A 419 2.15 -13.27 19.99
C GLN A 419 1.61 -13.34 18.56
N GLN A 420 0.36 -12.93 18.37
CA GLN A 420 -0.37 -12.99 17.13
C GLN A 420 -0.68 -11.57 16.62
N GLY A 421 -0.14 -11.21 15.45
CA GLY A 421 -0.39 -9.91 14.82
C GLY A 421 -1.73 -9.80 14.10
N LEU A 422 -1.95 -8.69 13.40
CA LEU A 422 -3.06 -8.53 12.48
C LEU A 422 -2.82 -9.36 11.20
N THR A 423 -3.91 -9.84 10.64
CA THR A 423 -3.90 -10.53 9.34
C THR A 423 -3.85 -9.54 8.18
N ARG A 424 -3.45 -9.99 6.99
CA ARG A 424 -3.45 -9.15 5.78
C ARG A 424 -4.83 -8.54 5.46
N PRO A 425 -5.96 -9.27 5.56
CA PRO A 425 -7.28 -8.66 5.39
C PRO A 425 -7.58 -7.51 6.37
N GLU A 426 -7.16 -7.61 7.63
CA GLU A 426 -7.31 -6.54 8.62
C GLU A 426 -6.39 -5.35 8.30
N LEU A 427 -5.15 -5.63 7.92
CA LEU A 427 -4.19 -4.60 7.49
C LEU A 427 -4.63 -3.87 6.21
N ALA A 428 -5.28 -4.55 5.28
CA ALA A 428 -5.83 -3.95 4.07
C ALA A 428 -6.93 -2.91 4.40
N ILE A 429 -7.78 -3.18 5.39
CA ILE A 429 -8.77 -2.22 5.88
C ILE A 429 -8.06 -0.98 6.45
N LEU A 430 -7.09 -1.18 7.36
CA LEU A 430 -6.34 -0.06 7.95
C LEU A 430 -5.61 0.76 6.87
N MET A 431 -5.01 0.11 5.87
CA MET A 431 -4.37 0.78 4.74
C MET A 431 -5.34 1.65 3.96
N SER A 432 -6.52 1.14 3.65
CA SER A 432 -7.56 1.87 2.92
C SER A 432 -8.04 3.10 3.69
N TYR A 433 -8.39 2.94 4.97
CA TYR A 433 -8.83 4.05 5.82
C TYR A 433 -7.72 5.09 6.03
N THR A 434 -6.47 4.66 6.20
CA THR A 434 -5.32 5.57 6.30
C THR A 434 -5.16 6.41 5.04
N LYS A 435 -5.16 5.77 3.86
CA LYS A 435 -5.07 6.49 2.58
C LYS A 435 -6.20 7.49 2.41
N ASN A 436 -7.44 7.09 2.68
CA ASN A 436 -8.60 7.97 2.54
C ASN A 436 -8.56 9.14 3.51
N HIS A 437 -8.17 8.90 4.77
CA HIS A 437 -8.02 9.97 5.77
C HIS A 437 -6.95 10.99 5.34
N LEU A 438 -5.78 10.52 4.93
CA LEU A 438 -4.70 11.40 4.46
C LEU A 438 -5.13 12.22 3.25
N LYS A 439 -5.81 11.63 2.26
CA LYS A 439 -6.36 12.35 1.10
C LYS A 439 -7.30 13.47 1.53
N THR A 440 -8.24 13.16 2.42
CA THR A 440 -9.23 14.13 2.91
C THR A 440 -8.56 15.29 3.65
N GLU A 441 -7.59 15.01 4.50
CA GLU A 441 -6.90 16.05 5.26
C GLU A 441 -5.98 16.91 4.38
N LEU A 442 -5.27 16.30 3.42
CA LEU A 442 -4.36 17.02 2.54
C LEU A 442 -5.08 17.94 1.55
N LEU A 443 -6.25 17.55 1.05
CA LEU A 443 -7.09 18.40 0.19
C LEU A 443 -7.55 19.70 0.87
N LYS A 444 -7.52 19.76 2.20
CA LYS A 444 -7.85 20.99 2.97
C LYS A 444 -6.65 21.94 3.12
N THR A 445 -5.47 21.56 2.61
CA THR A 445 -4.22 22.30 2.85
C THR A 445 -3.71 22.97 1.58
N SER A 446 -2.97 24.08 1.73
CA SER A 446 -2.28 24.78 0.63
C SER A 446 -0.95 24.13 0.23
N VAL A 447 -0.55 23.03 0.87
CA VAL A 447 0.72 22.33 0.57
C VAL A 447 0.71 21.76 -0.84
N LEU A 448 -0.47 21.44 -1.37
CA LEU A 448 -0.64 20.90 -2.72
C LEU A 448 -0.25 21.89 -3.83
N ASP A 449 -0.14 23.18 -3.54
CA ASP A 449 0.24 24.21 -4.50
C ASP A 449 1.77 24.33 -4.69
N THR A 450 2.57 23.55 -3.96
CA THR A 450 4.03 23.59 -4.09
C THR A 450 4.50 22.99 -5.41
N PRO A 451 5.45 23.61 -6.12
CA PRO A 451 6.02 23.08 -7.37
C PRO A 451 6.67 21.69 -7.22
N TYR A 452 7.12 21.34 -6.02
CA TYR A 452 7.72 20.01 -5.72
C TYR A 452 6.75 18.84 -5.91
N LEU A 453 5.44 19.10 -5.98
CA LEU A 453 4.42 18.08 -6.20
C LEU A 453 3.94 17.98 -7.65
N ASN A 454 4.37 18.87 -8.54
CA ASN A 454 3.96 18.84 -9.95
C ASN A 454 4.36 17.53 -10.64
N ASP A 455 5.47 16.94 -10.25
CA ASP A 455 5.93 15.64 -10.76
C ASP A 455 4.92 14.51 -10.53
N TYR A 456 4.15 14.57 -9.46
CA TYR A 456 3.10 13.56 -9.20
C TYR A 456 1.98 13.63 -10.24
N LEU A 457 1.64 14.84 -10.67
CA LEU A 457 0.63 15.05 -11.71
C LEU A 457 1.14 14.57 -13.08
N THR A 458 2.36 14.95 -13.47
CA THR A 458 2.92 14.57 -14.78
C THR A 458 3.18 13.07 -14.87
N LYS A 459 3.72 12.44 -13.81
CA LYS A 459 3.98 10.99 -13.75
C LYS A 459 2.72 10.13 -13.62
N TYR A 460 1.56 10.72 -13.34
CA TYR A 460 0.29 9.99 -13.35
C TYR A 460 -0.15 9.62 -14.76
N PHE A 461 0.11 10.52 -15.72
CA PHE A 461 -0.26 10.31 -17.12
C PHE A 461 0.84 9.55 -17.87
N PRO A 462 0.48 8.72 -18.88
CA PRO A 462 1.47 8.10 -19.76
C PRO A 462 2.37 9.12 -20.47
N ASP A 463 3.61 8.74 -20.73
CA ASP A 463 4.64 9.60 -21.36
C ASP A 463 4.22 10.20 -22.70
N ASN A 464 3.34 9.50 -23.45
CA ASN A 464 2.73 10.01 -24.68
C ASN A 464 2.04 11.37 -24.48
N LEU A 465 1.63 11.71 -23.27
CA LEU A 465 0.93 12.94 -22.93
C LEU A 465 1.86 14.05 -22.43
N ASN A 466 3.17 13.82 -22.30
CA ASN A 466 4.12 14.82 -21.82
C ASN A 466 4.16 16.11 -22.65
N ILE A 467 3.73 16.06 -23.91
CA ILE A 467 3.56 17.25 -24.77
C ILE A 467 2.43 18.18 -24.29
N TYR A 468 1.56 17.73 -23.40
CA TYR A 468 0.42 18.46 -22.85
C TYR A 468 0.60 18.84 -21.37
N THR A 469 1.83 18.97 -20.88
CA THR A 469 2.13 19.27 -19.46
C THR A 469 1.45 20.56 -18.99
N ASP A 470 1.37 21.58 -19.85
CA ASP A 470 0.67 22.83 -19.51
C ASP A 470 -0.83 22.60 -19.30
N GLN A 471 -1.46 21.74 -20.10
CA GLN A 471 -2.87 21.39 -19.97
C GLN A 471 -3.12 20.48 -18.74
N MET A 472 -2.16 19.61 -18.37
CA MET A 472 -2.24 18.83 -17.14
C MET A 472 -2.34 19.76 -15.92
N SER A 473 -1.62 20.86 -15.89
CA SER A 473 -1.69 21.84 -14.79
C SER A 473 -3.06 22.50 -14.64
N GLN A 474 -3.89 22.44 -15.69
CA GLN A 474 -5.27 22.95 -15.73
C GLN A 474 -6.31 21.85 -15.56
N HIS A 475 -5.89 20.60 -15.25
CA HIS A 475 -6.82 19.50 -15.06
C HIS A 475 -7.75 19.78 -13.87
N PRO A 476 -9.08 19.65 -14.03
CA PRO A 476 -10.04 19.95 -12.96
C PRO A 476 -9.80 19.17 -11.66
N LEU A 477 -9.26 17.94 -11.76
CA LEU A 477 -8.97 17.06 -10.62
C LEU A 477 -7.47 16.97 -10.31
N LYS A 478 -6.68 18.01 -10.64
CA LYS A 478 -5.22 17.96 -10.43
C LYS A 478 -4.82 17.74 -8.97
N GLN A 479 -5.53 18.35 -8.03
CA GLN A 479 -5.22 18.21 -6.60
C GLN A 479 -5.56 16.81 -6.10
N GLU A 480 -6.68 16.24 -6.54
CA GLU A 480 -7.09 14.87 -6.23
C GLU A 480 -6.10 13.83 -6.79
N ILE A 481 -5.59 14.05 -8.00
CA ILE A 481 -4.56 13.20 -8.61
C ILE A 481 -3.26 13.27 -7.80
N ILE A 482 -2.77 14.48 -7.52
CA ILE A 482 -1.53 14.69 -6.75
C ILE A 482 -1.66 14.04 -5.37
N VAL A 483 -2.74 14.32 -4.65
CA VAL A 483 -2.91 13.80 -3.29
C VAL A 483 -3.05 12.27 -3.26
N THR A 484 -3.69 11.69 -4.29
CA THR A 484 -3.84 10.24 -4.39
C THR A 484 -2.48 9.58 -4.61
N LYS A 485 -1.68 10.06 -5.56
CA LYS A 485 -0.33 9.51 -5.81
C LYS A 485 0.62 9.73 -4.63
N LEU A 486 0.62 10.92 -4.05
CA LEU A 486 1.44 11.24 -2.88
C LEU A 486 1.11 10.36 -1.67
N THR A 487 -0.18 10.22 -1.37
CA THR A 487 -0.65 9.37 -0.27
C THR A 487 -0.31 7.91 -0.50
N SER A 488 -0.52 7.41 -1.73
CA SER A 488 -0.10 6.05 -2.10
C SER A 488 1.40 5.88 -1.95
N GLN A 489 2.22 6.82 -2.41
CA GLN A 489 3.68 6.73 -2.25
C GLN A 489 4.10 6.69 -0.78
N ILE A 490 3.51 7.51 0.08
CA ILE A 490 3.84 7.52 1.51
C ILE A 490 3.46 6.18 2.15
N VAL A 491 2.20 5.76 1.97
CA VAL A 491 1.68 4.56 2.64
C VAL A 491 2.30 3.29 2.07
N ASP A 492 2.41 3.19 0.74
CA ASP A 492 2.87 1.97 0.09
C ASP A 492 4.40 1.79 0.14
N ARG A 493 5.16 2.84 0.39
CA ARG A 493 6.62 2.76 0.51
C ARG A 493 7.13 2.79 1.95
N LEU A 494 6.42 3.51 2.85
CA LEU A 494 6.91 3.74 4.21
C LEU A 494 6.09 3.03 5.28
N GLY A 495 4.93 2.47 4.91
CA GLY A 495 4.07 1.69 5.78
C GLY A 495 2.82 2.42 6.27
N ILE A 496 1.83 1.62 6.64
CA ILE A 496 0.46 2.08 6.99
C ILE A 496 0.47 3.03 8.20
N HIS A 497 1.36 2.81 9.15
CA HIS A 497 1.44 3.54 10.42
C HIS A 497 2.36 4.77 10.38
N PHE A 498 3.10 5.01 9.28
CA PHE A 498 4.17 6.00 9.18
C PHE A 498 3.74 7.42 9.63
N VAL A 499 2.68 7.97 9.04
CA VAL A 499 2.21 9.33 9.36
C VAL A 499 1.64 9.40 10.78
N HIS A 500 0.85 8.40 11.18
CA HIS A 500 0.27 8.33 12.52
C HIS A 500 1.34 8.29 13.62
N ARG A 501 2.40 7.54 13.41
CA ARG A 501 3.54 7.47 14.32
C ARG A 501 4.23 8.83 14.46
N LEU A 502 4.41 9.58 13.35
CA LEU A 502 4.95 10.95 13.38
C LEU A 502 4.03 11.92 14.13
N ILE A 503 2.70 11.83 13.94
CA ILE A 503 1.73 12.64 14.70
C ILE A 503 1.92 12.42 16.20
N HIS A 504 1.94 11.16 16.63
CA HIS A 504 2.10 10.82 18.06
C HIS A 504 3.43 11.25 18.65
N GLN A 505 4.51 11.13 17.88
CA GLN A 505 5.84 11.50 18.37
C GLN A 505 6.05 13.00 18.46
N THR A 506 5.57 13.74 17.45
CA THR A 506 5.93 15.16 17.28
C THR A 506 4.81 16.12 17.69
N GLY A 507 3.58 15.65 17.79
CA GLY A 507 2.40 16.49 18.00
C GLY A 507 2.08 17.43 16.83
N LYS A 508 2.70 17.19 15.64
CA LYS A 508 2.55 18.07 14.47
C LYS A 508 1.37 17.65 13.61
N SER A 509 0.87 18.60 12.82
CA SER A 509 -0.22 18.37 11.89
C SER A 509 0.21 17.51 10.70
N ILE A 510 -0.75 16.90 10.00
CA ILE A 510 -0.50 16.16 8.75
C ILE A 510 0.17 17.06 7.71
N SER A 511 -0.21 18.34 7.64
CA SER A 511 0.39 19.34 6.75
C SER A 511 1.87 19.57 7.06
N ASP A 512 2.24 19.71 8.33
CA ASP A 512 3.65 19.87 8.74
C ASP A 512 4.46 18.62 8.40
N ILE A 513 3.88 17.44 8.65
CA ILE A 513 4.51 16.14 8.34
C ILE A 513 4.75 16.01 6.84
N LEU A 514 3.79 16.43 6.02
CA LEU A 514 3.96 16.40 4.57
C LEU A 514 5.08 17.34 4.10
N ASN A 515 5.13 18.57 4.64
CA ASN A 515 6.21 19.50 4.32
C ASN A 515 7.59 18.90 4.67
N ALA A 516 7.70 18.30 5.85
CA ALA A 516 8.92 17.60 6.27
C ALA A 516 9.25 16.43 5.34
N TYR A 517 8.24 15.63 4.97
CA TYR A 517 8.42 14.52 4.04
C TYR A 517 8.92 14.98 2.67
N ILE A 518 8.37 16.05 2.12
CA ILE A 518 8.80 16.58 0.82
C ILE A 518 10.28 16.98 0.88
N VAL A 519 10.71 17.69 1.93
CA VAL A 519 12.13 18.05 2.11
C VAL A 519 13.01 16.81 2.24
N VAL A 520 12.60 15.86 3.07
CA VAL A 520 13.37 14.61 3.29
C VAL A 520 13.40 13.76 2.02
N LYS A 521 12.28 13.65 1.29
CA LYS A 521 12.19 12.93 0.02
C LYS A 521 13.16 13.49 -1.01
N ASP A 522 13.15 14.80 -1.22
CA ASP A 522 14.03 15.49 -2.16
C ASP A 522 15.50 15.34 -1.74
N PHE A 523 15.80 15.67 -0.49
CA PHE A 523 17.16 15.61 0.01
C PHE A 523 17.73 14.18 0.02
N PHE A 524 16.92 13.16 0.34
CA PHE A 524 17.34 11.75 0.34
C PHE A 524 17.39 11.14 -1.05
N ASN A 525 16.86 11.84 -2.07
CA ASN A 525 16.71 11.34 -3.43
C ASN A 525 15.94 10.02 -3.48
N LEU A 526 14.80 9.98 -2.79
CA LEU A 526 14.04 8.74 -2.59
C LEU A 526 13.50 8.16 -3.90
N ASP A 527 13.23 8.98 -4.92
CA ASP A 527 12.74 8.49 -6.21
C ASP A 527 13.77 7.55 -6.87
N ASP A 528 15.07 7.90 -6.84
CA ASP A 528 16.13 7.04 -7.38
C ASP A 528 16.33 5.77 -6.53
N VAL A 529 16.20 5.88 -5.21
CA VAL A 529 16.30 4.74 -4.29
C VAL A 529 15.20 3.72 -4.59
N TRP A 530 13.95 4.17 -4.76
CA TRP A 530 12.83 3.29 -5.07
C TRP A 530 12.87 2.78 -6.50
N ALA A 531 13.27 3.59 -7.49
CA ALA A 531 13.43 3.14 -8.86
C ALA A 531 14.48 2.02 -8.97
N TYR A 532 15.59 2.14 -8.25
CA TYR A 532 16.58 1.06 -8.17
C TYR A 532 16.01 -0.20 -7.53
N PHE A 533 15.32 -0.08 -6.38
CA PHE A 533 14.69 -1.22 -5.70
C PHE A 533 13.69 -1.94 -6.61
N ASP A 534 12.83 -1.20 -7.29
CA ASP A 534 11.83 -1.75 -8.19
C ASP A 534 12.47 -2.50 -9.37
N SER A 535 13.61 -2.01 -9.88
CA SER A 535 14.32 -2.62 -11.01
C SER A 535 14.91 -4.00 -10.71
N ILE A 536 15.14 -4.32 -9.43
CA ILE A 536 15.75 -5.59 -9.00
C ILE A 536 14.79 -6.43 -8.13
N LEU A 537 13.55 -6.00 -8.00
CA LEU A 537 12.58 -6.59 -7.07
C LEU A 537 12.38 -8.10 -7.30
N SER A 538 12.34 -8.54 -8.57
CA SER A 538 12.18 -9.96 -8.92
C SER A 538 13.32 -10.83 -8.37
N ASP A 539 14.53 -10.31 -8.33
CA ASP A 539 15.74 -11.05 -7.95
C ASP A 539 15.92 -11.15 -6.43
N LEU A 540 15.18 -10.35 -5.66
CA LEU A 540 15.29 -10.30 -4.21
C LEU A 540 14.50 -11.42 -3.54
N THR A 541 15.07 -11.99 -2.46
CA THR A 541 14.32 -12.86 -1.55
C THR A 541 13.27 -12.05 -0.79
N TYR A 542 12.30 -12.74 -0.20
CA TYR A 542 11.28 -12.09 0.62
C TYR A 542 11.91 -11.25 1.75
N GLU A 543 12.84 -11.85 2.49
CA GLU A 543 13.52 -11.20 3.62
C GLU A 543 14.26 -9.93 3.18
N ASN A 544 15.02 -10.00 2.07
CA ASN A 544 15.77 -8.85 1.56
C ASN A 544 14.85 -7.69 1.13
N ARG A 545 13.67 -8.02 0.59
CA ARG A 545 12.65 -6.99 0.27
C ARG A 545 12.18 -6.28 1.53
N ILE A 546 11.81 -7.04 2.56
CA ILE A 546 11.28 -6.52 3.83
C ILE A 546 12.35 -5.72 4.57
N ASP A 547 13.58 -6.23 4.67
CA ASP A 547 14.70 -5.55 5.33
C ASP A 547 15.05 -4.22 4.66
N PHE A 548 15.03 -4.19 3.32
CA PHE A 548 15.28 -2.94 2.60
C PHE A 548 14.19 -1.90 2.85
N ILE A 549 12.91 -2.29 2.70
CA ILE A 549 11.77 -1.40 2.96
C ILE A 549 11.83 -0.87 4.39
N HIS A 550 12.11 -1.74 5.37
CA HIS A 550 12.24 -1.34 6.77
C HIS A 550 13.36 -0.31 6.97
N SER A 551 14.54 -0.59 6.42
CA SER A 551 15.71 0.30 6.56
C SER A 551 15.48 1.68 5.95
N VAL A 552 14.84 1.73 4.78
CA VAL A 552 14.49 3.00 4.12
C VAL A 552 13.41 3.73 4.91
N SER A 553 12.33 3.03 5.28
CA SER A 553 11.22 3.61 6.05
C SER A 553 11.69 4.19 7.39
N ASP A 554 12.51 3.45 8.13
CA ASP A 554 13.05 3.91 9.42
C ASP A 554 13.98 5.13 9.25
N THR A 555 14.84 5.13 8.22
CA THR A 555 15.71 6.25 7.93
C THR A 555 14.92 7.51 7.55
N VAL A 556 13.89 7.37 6.72
CA VAL A 556 12.99 8.48 6.34
C VAL A 556 12.18 8.97 7.54
N TYR A 557 11.68 8.05 8.35
CA TYR A 557 10.96 8.37 9.58
C TYR A 557 11.82 9.24 10.52
N ASN A 558 13.05 8.81 10.78
CA ASN A 558 13.99 9.52 11.64
C ASN A 558 14.33 10.90 11.07
N GLY A 559 14.50 11.02 9.74
CA GLY A 559 14.69 12.28 9.06
C GLY A 559 13.52 13.25 9.23
N CYS A 560 12.29 12.76 9.02
CA CYS A 560 11.08 13.57 9.21
C CYS A 560 10.89 13.98 10.67
N ALA A 561 11.04 13.06 11.61
CA ALA A 561 10.89 13.33 13.03
C ALA A 561 11.90 14.36 13.51
N TRP A 562 13.17 14.20 13.11
CA TRP A 562 14.23 15.17 13.42
C TRP A 562 13.91 16.56 12.86
N PHE A 563 13.51 16.63 11.60
CA PHE A 563 13.17 17.88 10.94
C PHE A 563 11.98 18.57 11.61
N LEU A 564 10.91 17.84 11.93
CA LEU A 564 9.72 18.35 12.61
C LEU A 564 9.98 18.85 14.03
N MET A 565 10.90 18.23 14.76
CA MET A 565 11.19 18.60 16.14
C MET A 565 12.16 19.77 16.23
N PHE A 566 13.08 19.94 15.30
CA PHE A 566 14.23 20.83 15.48
C PHE A 566 14.43 21.90 14.40
N ALA A 567 13.78 21.82 13.24
CA ALA A 567 13.97 22.79 12.14
C ALA A 567 13.23 24.15 12.33
N GLY A 568 12.46 24.32 13.43
CA GLY A 568 11.73 25.55 13.71
C GLY A 568 10.23 25.46 13.39
N PHE A 569 9.53 26.62 13.51
CA PHE A 569 8.04 26.64 13.41
C PHE A 569 7.49 26.69 11.98
N GLN A 570 8.30 27.08 10.99
CA GLN A 570 7.86 27.12 9.58
C GLN A 570 8.86 26.42 8.67
N ILE A 571 8.35 25.44 7.92
CA ILE A 571 9.12 24.70 6.96
C ILE A 571 8.95 25.40 5.60
N ASP A 572 10.01 26.09 5.15
CA ASP A 572 10.13 26.55 3.78
C ASP A 572 10.83 25.44 2.97
N ILE A 573 10.05 24.69 2.19
CA ILE A 573 10.54 23.54 1.43
C ILE A 573 11.71 23.93 0.53
N HIS A 574 11.58 25.04 -0.24
CA HIS A 574 12.58 25.44 -1.20
C HIS A 574 13.94 25.79 -0.54
N THR A 575 13.88 26.64 0.47
CA THR A 575 15.09 27.07 1.20
C THR A 575 15.79 25.90 1.87
N HIS A 576 15.03 25.03 2.54
CA HIS A 576 15.60 23.86 3.23
C HIS A 576 16.19 22.84 2.26
N CYS A 577 15.53 22.53 1.14
CA CYS A 577 16.10 21.65 0.13
C CYS A 577 17.43 22.18 -0.40
N GLN A 578 17.49 23.47 -0.78
CA GLN A 578 18.73 24.08 -1.28
C GLN A 578 19.87 24.04 -0.26
N GLN A 579 19.58 24.41 0.99
CA GLN A 579 20.58 24.41 2.07
C GLN A 579 21.13 23.01 2.34
N LEU A 580 20.28 22.00 2.40
CA LEU A 580 20.68 20.63 2.65
C LEU A 580 21.55 20.06 1.52
N HIS A 581 21.20 20.33 0.27
CA HIS A 581 22.04 19.90 -0.88
C HIS A 581 23.41 20.56 -0.90
N LEU A 582 23.49 21.86 -0.57
CA LEU A 582 24.76 22.56 -0.45
C LEU A 582 25.61 21.99 0.69
N LEU A 583 25.01 21.78 1.87
CA LEU A 583 25.72 21.20 3.01
C LEU A 583 26.23 19.78 2.69
N PHE A 584 25.42 18.94 2.05
CA PHE A 584 25.85 17.59 1.68
C PHE A 584 27.03 17.58 0.70
N LYS A 585 27.06 18.56 -0.21
CA LYS A 585 28.22 18.75 -1.10
C LYS A 585 29.48 19.10 -0.33
N GLU A 586 29.40 19.98 0.66
CA GLU A 586 30.52 20.32 1.53
C GLU A 586 30.99 19.13 2.39
N VAL A 587 30.07 18.36 2.97
CA VAL A 587 30.38 17.13 3.71
C VAL A 587 31.12 16.11 2.84
N LYS A 588 30.69 15.94 1.58
CA LYS A 588 31.39 15.08 0.61
C LYS A 588 32.78 15.58 0.26
N ASN A 589 32.91 16.90 0.01
CA ASN A 589 34.18 17.50 -0.35
C ASN A 589 35.22 17.42 0.79
N ALA A 590 34.77 17.51 2.03
CA ALA A 590 35.63 17.38 3.22
C ALA A 590 36.01 15.90 3.49
N ASN A 591 35.50 14.94 2.71
CA ASN A 591 35.72 13.51 2.89
C ASN A 591 35.38 13.00 4.31
N LEU A 592 34.41 13.67 4.95
CA LEU A 592 33.94 13.34 6.29
C LEU A 592 33.16 12.04 6.24
N LEU A 593 33.79 10.97 6.72
CA LEU A 593 33.14 9.69 6.98
C LEU A 593 32.38 9.81 8.31
N LEU A 594 31.26 10.50 8.29
CA LEU A 594 30.30 10.46 9.39
C LEU A 594 29.81 9.03 9.48
N SER A 595 30.46 8.22 10.31
CA SER A 595 30.08 6.82 10.52
C SER A 595 28.75 6.79 11.24
N PRO A 596 27.67 6.26 10.61
CA PRO A 596 26.42 6.11 11.32
C PRO A 596 26.61 5.14 12.48
N SER A 597 26.10 5.48 13.64
CA SER A 597 26.13 4.65 14.85
C SER A 597 25.39 3.31 14.70
N ASN A 598 24.64 3.14 13.61
CA ASN A 598 23.87 1.94 13.31
C ASN A 598 24.15 1.47 11.88
N GLN A 599 24.98 0.45 11.73
CA GLN A 599 25.12 -0.26 10.46
C GLN A 599 23.99 -1.28 10.31
N CYS A 600 22.92 -0.90 9.63
CA CYS A 600 22.01 -1.90 9.05
C CYS A 600 22.72 -2.52 7.84
N LYS A 601 22.98 -3.81 7.87
CA LYS A 601 23.53 -4.56 6.73
C LYS A 601 22.49 -5.56 6.31
N ILE A 602 22.10 -5.53 5.04
CA ILE A 602 21.37 -6.64 4.44
C ILE A 602 22.37 -7.79 4.32
N PRO A 603 22.11 -8.95 4.94
CA PRO A 603 23.09 -10.06 4.98
C PRO A 603 23.17 -10.79 3.64
N SER A 604 23.78 -10.20 2.62
CA SER A 604 24.01 -10.90 1.36
C SER A 604 25.11 -10.20 0.55
N ASP A 605 26.13 -10.96 0.20
CA ASP A 605 27.21 -10.50 -0.69
C ASP A 605 26.74 -10.20 -2.13
N LYS A 606 25.53 -10.67 -2.50
CA LYS A 606 24.97 -10.48 -3.85
C LYS A 606 24.33 -9.10 -4.08
N HIS A 607 24.09 -8.32 -3.01
CA HIS A 607 23.34 -7.05 -3.10
C HIS A 607 24.15 -5.85 -2.56
N THR A 608 25.43 -5.79 -2.91
CA THR A 608 26.33 -4.67 -2.53
C THR A 608 25.75 -3.29 -2.84
N ASN A 609 24.98 -3.17 -3.93
CA ASN A 609 24.37 -1.89 -4.32
C ASN A 609 23.20 -1.48 -3.41
N LEU A 610 22.38 -2.42 -2.88
CA LEU A 610 21.34 -2.08 -1.89
C LEU A 610 21.96 -1.50 -0.61
N ASN A 611 23.02 -2.14 -0.11
CA ASN A 611 23.76 -1.64 1.05
C ASN A 611 24.39 -0.27 0.79
N ALA A 612 24.84 0.01 -0.44
CA ALA A 612 25.36 1.33 -0.82
C ALA A 612 24.26 2.42 -0.79
N HIS A 613 23.04 2.09 -1.24
CA HIS A 613 21.90 3.02 -1.12
C HIS A 613 21.54 3.30 0.34
N ILE A 614 21.43 2.26 1.18
CA ILE A 614 21.17 2.42 2.61
C ILE A 614 22.27 3.26 3.27
N HIS A 615 23.53 2.98 2.99
CA HIS A 615 24.65 3.75 3.52
C HIS A 615 24.59 5.24 3.10
N THR A 616 24.24 5.51 1.83
CA THR A 616 24.06 6.88 1.34
C THR A 616 22.91 7.59 2.05
N LEU A 617 21.79 6.90 2.29
CA LEU A 617 20.67 7.45 3.05
C LEU A 617 21.06 7.79 4.48
N GLN A 618 21.84 6.93 5.15
CA GLN A 618 22.34 7.18 6.50
C GLN A 618 23.28 8.38 6.54
N GLN A 619 24.17 8.55 5.55
CA GLN A 619 25.01 9.75 5.43
C GLN A 619 24.18 11.02 5.25
N ARG A 620 23.12 10.97 4.44
CA ARG A 620 22.19 12.09 4.25
C ARG A 620 21.41 12.38 5.54
N LEU A 621 20.97 11.37 6.28
CA LEU A 621 20.35 11.55 7.59
C LEU A 621 21.27 12.28 8.56
N THR A 622 22.53 11.86 8.68
CA THR A 622 23.52 12.53 9.53
C THR A 622 23.73 13.97 9.07
N THR A 623 23.79 14.22 7.77
CA THR A 623 23.93 15.60 7.24
C THR A 623 22.71 16.46 7.58
N LEU A 624 21.49 15.90 7.48
CA LEU A 624 20.26 16.57 7.87
C LEU A 624 20.27 16.91 9.37
N GLN A 625 20.74 16.00 10.21
CA GLN A 625 20.91 16.24 11.64
C GLN A 625 21.90 17.38 11.91
N LEU A 626 23.00 17.43 11.17
CA LEU A 626 24.00 18.50 11.27
C LEU A 626 23.47 19.87 10.83
N SER A 627 22.59 19.93 9.83
CA SER A 627 22.08 21.18 9.25
C SER A 627 21.40 22.08 10.28
N ILE A 628 20.78 21.48 11.31
CA ILE A 628 20.11 22.19 12.40
C ILE A 628 21.09 22.94 13.27
N TYR A 629 22.31 22.44 13.40
CA TYR A 629 23.33 23.06 14.24
C TYR A 629 24.03 24.20 13.53
N HIS A 630 24.25 24.09 12.24
CA HIS A 630 24.84 25.18 11.46
C HIS A 630 24.47 25.10 9.97
N PRO A 631 23.66 26.02 9.44
CA PRO A 631 23.19 25.97 8.05
C PRO A 631 24.28 26.25 7.00
N SER A 632 25.50 26.66 7.40
CA SER A 632 26.57 27.07 6.48
C SER A 632 27.98 26.76 7.03
N PHE A 633 28.28 25.47 7.28
CA PHE A 633 29.65 25.06 7.61
C PHE A 633 30.56 25.08 6.37
N ASN A 634 31.77 25.69 6.51
CA ASN A 634 32.85 25.42 5.57
C ASN A 634 33.61 24.14 5.97
N ALA A 635 34.48 23.63 5.08
CA ALA A 635 35.15 22.33 5.29
C ALA A 635 35.95 22.27 6.61
N LYS A 636 36.63 23.38 7.02
CA LYS A 636 37.40 23.42 8.28
C LYS A 636 36.52 23.40 9.53
N GLU A 637 35.36 24.05 9.46
CA GLU A 637 34.36 24.05 10.54
C GLU A 637 33.72 22.68 10.69
N LEU A 638 33.50 21.99 9.58
CA LEU A 638 33.02 20.60 9.58
C LEU A 638 34.02 19.62 10.19
N GLU A 639 35.33 19.74 9.86
CA GLU A 639 36.37 18.92 10.47
C GLU A 639 36.45 19.15 12.00
N LEU A 640 36.35 20.40 12.42
CA LEU A 640 36.31 20.73 13.86
C LEU A 640 35.09 20.17 14.53
N PHE A 641 33.93 20.25 13.87
CA PHE A 641 32.66 19.69 14.40
C PHE A 641 32.77 18.18 14.57
N GLU A 642 33.24 17.45 13.55
CA GLU A 642 33.42 15.99 13.61
C GLU A 642 34.35 15.55 14.72
N HIS A 643 35.51 16.22 14.82
CA HIS A 643 36.50 15.96 15.88
C HIS A 643 35.88 16.20 17.26
N THR A 644 35.18 17.31 17.44
CA THR A 644 34.53 17.67 18.71
C THR A 644 33.40 16.70 19.03
N PHE A 645 32.58 16.36 18.06
CA PHE A 645 31.47 15.41 18.20
C PHE A 645 31.98 14.04 18.66
N THR A 646 32.98 13.52 17.97
CA THR A 646 33.57 12.22 18.32
C THR A 646 34.22 12.25 19.71
N HIS A 647 34.91 13.34 20.10
CA HIS A 647 35.48 13.48 21.45
C HIS A 647 34.37 13.48 22.52
N LEU A 648 33.31 14.23 22.33
CA LEU A 648 32.18 14.28 23.26
C LEU A 648 31.45 12.92 23.39
N GLN A 649 31.43 12.14 22.34
CA GLN A 649 30.88 10.78 22.37
C GLN A 649 31.56 9.91 23.43
N PHE A 650 32.89 9.99 23.53
CA PHE A 650 33.66 9.27 24.55
C PHE A 650 33.54 9.93 25.93
N VAL A 651 33.66 11.25 26.01
CA VAL A 651 33.68 11.99 27.27
C VAL A 651 32.35 11.82 28.04
N PHE A 652 31.22 11.85 27.34
CA PHE A 652 29.88 11.74 27.93
C PHE A 652 29.29 10.33 27.88
N ASN A 653 30.00 9.34 27.36
CA ASN A 653 29.53 7.96 27.20
C ASN A 653 28.21 7.84 26.39
N PHE A 654 28.03 8.64 25.32
CA PHE A 654 26.82 8.61 24.50
C PHE A 654 26.58 7.23 23.90
N ASP A 655 27.63 6.48 23.54
CA ASP A 655 27.50 5.10 23.04
C ASP A 655 26.85 4.15 24.06
N LEU A 656 27.22 4.27 25.33
CA LEU A 656 26.62 3.46 26.39
C LEU A 656 25.16 3.82 26.62
N LEU A 657 24.82 5.11 26.52
CA LEU A 657 23.41 5.55 26.58
C LEU A 657 22.59 4.98 25.43
N HIS A 658 23.12 4.98 24.20
CA HIS A 658 22.44 4.34 23.08
C HIS A 658 22.28 2.83 23.28
N GLN A 659 23.24 2.14 23.89
CA GLN A 659 23.11 0.73 24.23
C GLN A 659 22.04 0.48 25.30
N ILE A 660 21.99 1.32 26.33
CA ILE A 660 20.93 1.24 27.35
C ILE A 660 19.56 1.41 26.71
N LEU A 661 19.38 2.44 25.87
CA LEU A 661 18.12 2.69 25.19
C LEU A 661 17.67 1.51 24.33
N LYS A 662 18.58 0.88 23.58
CA LYS A 662 18.29 -0.34 22.81
C LYS A 662 17.92 -1.54 23.67
N SER A 663 18.38 -1.59 24.90
CA SER A 663 18.14 -2.69 25.84
C SER A 663 16.86 -2.52 26.67
N ILE A 664 16.19 -1.36 26.58
CA ILE A 664 14.91 -1.14 27.26
C ILE A 664 13.83 -2.04 26.63
N PRO A 665 13.08 -2.80 27.43
CA PRO A 665 11.93 -3.52 26.92
C PRO A 665 10.90 -2.55 26.30
N ASN A 666 10.71 -2.61 25.01
CA ASN A 666 9.84 -1.71 24.24
C ASN A 666 8.65 -2.46 23.61
N THR A 667 8.06 -3.39 24.34
CA THR A 667 6.95 -4.23 23.88
C THR A 667 5.62 -3.48 23.75
N THR A 668 5.52 -2.26 24.29
CA THR A 668 4.32 -1.42 24.23
C THR A 668 4.53 -0.21 23.32
N PHE A 669 3.45 0.30 22.75
CA PHE A 669 3.47 1.55 21.96
C PHE A 669 4.17 2.72 22.68
N TRP A 670 3.80 2.95 23.95
CA TRP A 670 4.44 4.01 24.76
C TRP A 670 5.91 3.74 25.06
N GLY A 671 6.29 2.47 25.23
CA GLY A 671 7.69 2.07 25.39
C GLY A 671 8.52 2.37 24.14
N GLN A 672 7.99 2.07 22.97
CA GLN A 672 8.63 2.37 21.68
C GLN A 672 8.78 3.89 21.47
N LEU A 673 7.70 4.66 21.72
CA LEU A 673 7.75 6.13 21.65
C LEU A 673 8.74 6.74 22.64
N PHE A 674 8.82 6.20 23.85
CA PHE A 674 9.80 6.65 24.86
C PHE A 674 11.23 6.47 24.38
N VAL A 675 11.56 5.25 23.91
CA VAL A 675 12.91 4.96 23.40
C VAL A 675 13.28 5.88 22.26
N LEU A 676 12.39 6.02 21.30
CA LEU A 676 12.61 6.83 20.10
C LEU A 676 12.75 8.33 20.42
N SER A 677 11.84 8.89 21.24
CA SER A 677 11.89 10.29 21.66
C SER A 677 13.16 10.58 22.45
N THR A 678 13.58 9.62 23.30
CA THR A 678 14.80 9.77 24.09
C THR A 678 16.06 9.68 23.24
N GLN A 679 16.07 8.83 22.19
CA GLN A 679 17.19 8.80 21.23
C GLN A 679 17.34 10.12 20.49
N LEU A 680 16.25 10.68 19.98
CA LEU A 680 16.25 11.97 19.29
C LEU A 680 16.73 13.11 20.21
N GLU A 681 16.30 13.10 21.46
CA GLU A 681 16.73 14.09 22.46
C GLU A 681 18.22 13.93 22.79
N LEU A 682 18.72 12.70 22.91
CA LEU A 682 20.14 12.41 23.13
C LEU A 682 21.00 12.95 21.97
N GLU A 683 20.60 12.70 20.74
CA GLU A 683 21.27 13.20 19.55
C GLU A 683 21.23 14.74 19.48
N ARG A 684 20.09 15.34 19.85
CA ARG A 684 19.96 16.81 19.94
C ARG A 684 20.93 17.40 20.95
N LEU A 685 20.99 16.85 22.14
CA LEU A 685 21.89 17.33 23.19
C LEU A 685 23.35 17.22 22.78
N HIS A 686 23.74 16.10 22.18
CA HIS A 686 25.08 15.87 21.67
C HIS A 686 25.49 16.91 20.60
N GLY A 687 24.63 17.07 19.59
CA GLY A 687 24.89 18.03 18.51
C GLY A 687 24.88 19.50 18.98
N TYR A 688 23.96 19.87 19.88
CA TYR A 688 23.89 21.23 20.45
C TYR A 688 25.10 21.57 21.26
N LEU A 689 25.56 20.66 22.10
CA LEU A 689 26.82 20.80 22.88
C LEU A 689 28.04 20.94 21.95
N THR A 690 28.11 20.09 20.93
CA THR A 690 29.19 20.15 19.92
C THR A 690 29.24 21.50 19.24
N LYS A 691 28.09 21.99 18.76
CA LYS A 691 27.97 23.32 18.13
C LYS A 691 28.47 24.43 19.05
N SER A 692 28.03 24.46 20.30
CA SER A 692 28.37 25.52 21.25
C SER A 692 29.88 25.54 21.56
N ILE A 693 30.46 24.37 21.69
CA ILE A 693 31.93 24.23 21.89
C ILE A 693 32.68 24.66 20.63
N CYS A 694 32.28 24.25 19.44
CA CYS A 694 32.91 24.65 18.18
C CYS A 694 32.91 26.18 18.00
N ILE A 695 31.77 26.83 18.26
CA ILE A 695 31.63 28.29 18.18
C ILE A 695 32.60 28.96 19.14
N SER A 696 32.75 28.45 20.36
CA SER A 696 33.70 29.00 21.35
C SER A 696 35.15 28.83 20.93
N ILE A 697 35.52 27.69 20.35
CA ILE A 697 36.88 27.42 19.83
C ILE A 697 37.18 28.32 18.63
N LEU A 698 36.28 28.44 17.67
CA LEU A 698 36.43 29.28 16.48
C LEU A 698 36.58 30.77 16.86
N ALA A 699 35.86 31.20 17.88
CA ALA A 699 36.00 32.54 18.45
C ALA A 699 37.31 32.73 19.28
N LYS A 700 38.14 31.70 19.38
CA LYS A 700 39.42 31.68 20.20
C LYS A 700 39.17 32.02 21.66
N ARG A 701 38.00 31.68 22.22
CA ARG A 701 37.65 31.99 23.63
C ARG A 701 38.16 30.94 24.60
N ASN A 702 37.94 29.65 24.23
CA ASN A 702 38.32 28.52 25.07
C ASN A 702 38.88 27.38 24.19
N SER A 703 39.72 26.51 24.78
CA SER A 703 40.07 25.23 24.19
C SER A 703 39.08 24.15 24.66
N PHE A 704 38.98 23.04 23.92
CA PHE A 704 38.15 21.89 24.29
C PHE A 704 38.48 21.41 25.72
N ASP A 705 39.78 21.19 26.00
CA ASP A 705 40.26 20.71 27.31
C ASP A 705 39.89 21.64 28.45
N THR A 706 39.97 22.96 28.24
CA THR A 706 39.60 23.96 29.26
C THR A 706 38.12 23.89 29.59
N ILE A 707 37.26 23.67 28.58
CA ILE A 707 35.80 23.54 28.77
C ILE A 707 35.51 22.26 29.56
N ILE A 708 36.05 21.13 29.13
CA ILE A 708 35.80 19.83 29.78
C ILE A 708 36.33 19.82 31.22
N ALA A 709 37.55 20.29 31.45
CA ALA A 709 38.15 20.35 32.80
C ALA A 709 37.29 21.12 33.81
N LYS A 710 36.62 22.19 33.37
CA LYS A 710 35.71 22.98 34.22
C LYS A 710 34.51 22.17 34.74
N TYR A 711 34.04 21.20 33.99
CA TYR A 711 32.84 20.40 34.30
C TYR A 711 33.19 18.95 34.63
N GLN A 712 34.47 18.59 34.80
CA GLN A 712 34.94 17.22 34.94
C GLN A 712 34.17 16.43 36.03
N ALA A 713 33.99 17.04 37.21
CA ALA A 713 33.28 16.36 38.31
C ALA A 713 31.85 15.99 38.00
N ASN A 714 31.13 16.83 37.22
CA ASN A 714 29.76 16.54 36.79
C ASN A 714 29.74 15.46 35.71
N ILE A 715 30.71 15.47 34.80
CA ILE A 715 30.88 14.47 33.73
C ILE A 715 31.21 13.11 34.36
N ASP A 716 32.15 13.06 35.33
CA ASP A 716 32.51 11.82 36.03
C ASP A 716 31.29 11.21 36.77
N TRP A 717 30.50 12.06 37.42
CA TRP A 717 29.31 11.64 38.11
C TRP A 717 28.25 11.08 37.13
N LEU A 718 28.01 11.75 36.02
CA LEU A 718 27.10 11.26 34.97
C LEU A 718 27.60 9.93 34.38
N SER A 719 28.88 9.83 34.08
CA SER A 719 29.52 8.61 33.58
C SER A 719 29.37 7.45 34.55
N HIS A 720 29.51 7.72 35.86
CA HIS A 720 29.30 6.72 36.90
C HIS A 720 27.85 6.20 36.91
N MET A 721 26.86 7.09 36.81
CA MET A 721 25.45 6.70 36.71
C MET A 721 25.17 5.80 35.50
N ILE A 722 25.69 6.18 34.32
CA ILE A 722 25.53 5.41 33.08
C ILE A 722 26.19 4.02 33.26
N GLN A 723 27.41 3.95 33.79
CA GLN A 723 28.09 2.68 34.01
C GLN A 723 27.40 1.80 35.05
N GLN A 724 26.87 2.37 36.13
CA GLN A 724 26.06 1.61 37.10
C GLN A 724 24.80 1.02 36.48
N THR A 725 24.13 1.79 35.65
CA THR A 725 22.92 1.34 34.93
C THR A 725 23.23 0.15 34.01
N MET A 726 24.34 0.21 33.28
CA MET A 726 24.81 -0.90 32.44
C MET A 726 25.24 -2.11 33.25
N THR A 727 26.08 -1.91 34.27
CA THR A 727 26.65 -3.01 35.08
C THR A 727 25.57 -3.78 35.84
N ASN A 728 24.55 -3.08 36.32
CA ASN A 728 23.43 -3.68 37.07
C ASN A 728 22.28 -4.12 36.15
N ALA A 729 22.43 -4.00 34.83
CA ALA A 729 21.41 -4.31 33.82
C ALA A 729 20.03 -3.66 34.12
N ILE A 730 20.05 -2.41 34.62
CA ILE A 730 18.85 -1.63 34.95
C ILE A 730 18.35 -0.95 33.67
N TYR A 731 17.57 -1.66 32.87
CA TYR A 731 16.99 -1.13 31.65
C TYR A 731 15.57 -0.62 31.89
N ASP A 732 15.46 0.43 32.72
CA ASP A 732 14.20 1.02 33.16
C ASP A 732 14.05 2.44 32.57
N PRO A 733 12.90 2.75 31.92
CA PRO A 733 12.58 4.10 31.45
C PRO A 733 12.75 5.20 32.50
N ALA A 734 12.44 4.93 33.78
CA ALA A 734 12.60 5.91 34.86
C ALA A 734 14.07 6.24 35.13
N ALA A 735 14.95 5.23 35.16
CA ALA A 735 16.38 5.43 35.34
C ALA A 735 16.98 6.26 34.19
N VAL A 736 16.60 5.92 32.95
CA VAL A 736 17.03 6.69 31.77
C VAL A 736 16.52 8.13 31.79
N THR A 737 15.28 8.36 32.22
CA THR A 737 14.72 9.72 32.35
C THR A 737 15.55 10.56 33.32
N VAL A 738 16.00 9.98 34.44
CA VAL A 738 16.86 10.66 35.41
C VAL A 738 18.21 11.02 34.80
N ILE A 739 18.86 10.06 34.11
CA ILE A 739 20.15 10.27 33.43
C ILE A 739 20.01 11.39 32.38
N MET A 740 18.97 11.35 31.55
CA MET A 740 18.72 12.36 30.51
C MET A 740 18.50 13.77 31.10
N ARG A 741 17.81 13.89 32.22
CA ARG A 741 17.65 15.18 32.92
C ARG A 741 18.97 15.74 33.40
N HIS A 742 19.87 14.90 33.95
CA HIS A 742 21.19 15.34 34.39
C HIS A 742 22.06 15.72 33.18
N LEU A 743 22.00 14.97 32.11
CA LEU A 743 22.68 15.31 30.85
C LEU A 743 22.20 16.65 30.30
N ASP A 744 20.88 16.87 30.19
CA ASP A 744 20.32 18.14 29.72
C ASP A 744 20.74 19.33 30.59
N SER A 745 20.66 19.18 31.92
CA SER A 745 21.09 20.19 32.85
C SER A 745 22.58 20.54 32.70
N LEU A 746 23.43 19.54 32.52
CA LEU A 746 24.88 19.73 32.31
C LEU A 746 25.18 20.40 30.97
N VAL A 747 24.55 19.93 29.88
CA VAL A 747 24.68 20.55 28.55
C VAL A 747 24.24 22.02 28.61
N LYS A 748 23.12 22.31 29.24
CA LYS A 748 22.61 23.67 29.40
C LYS A 748 23.57 24.55 30.18
N SER A 749 24.14 24.08 31.30
CA SER A 749 25.10 24.79 32.08
C SER A 749 26.40 25.12 31.29
N ILE A 750 26.89 24.17 30.49
CA ILE A 750 28.06 24.38 29.62
C ILE A 750 27.75 25.44 28.56
N THR A 751 26.62 25.30 27.85
CA THR A 751 26.27 26.19 26.74
C THR A 751 25.97 27.60 27.17
N GLU A 752 25.22 27.80 28.27
CA GLU A 752 25.03 29.14 28.87
C GLU A 752 26.33 29.81 29.27
N THR A 753 27.25 29.07 29.88
CA THR A 753 28.59 29.61 30.20
C THR A 753 29.34 30.06 28.95
N LEU A 754 29.29 29.28 27.87
CA LEU A 754 29.97 29.61 26.61
C LEU A 754 29.35 30.81 25.89
N GLU A 755 28.05 31.04 26.03
CA GLU A 755 27.33 32.17 25.46
C GLU A 755 27.58 33.48 26.25
N HIS A 756 27.68 33.40 27.56
CA HIS A 756 27.89 34.55 28.43
C HIS A 756 29.33 35.00 28.53
N THR A 757 30.29 34.22 28.03
CA THR A 757 31.71 34.63 27.95
C THR A 757 31.97 35.57 26.75
N LYS A 758 31.19 36.69 26.68
CA LYS A 758 31.38 37.73 25.63
C LYS A 758 32.60 38.59 25.89
#